data_198f80fe9652bdc5140d70ff3414ce28
#
_entry.id   198f80fe9652bdc5140d70ff3414ce28
#
_cell.length_a   1.000
_cell.length_b   1.000
_cell.length_c   1.000
_cell.angle_alpha   90.00
_cell.angle_beta   90.00
_cell.angle_gamma   90.00
#
_symmetry.space_group_name_H-M   'P 1'
#
loop_
_entity.id
_entity.type
_entity.pdbx_description
1 polymer ?
#
loop_
_entity_poly.entity_id
_entity_poly.type
_entity_poly.pdbx_seq_one_letter_code
_entity_poly.pdbx_strand_id
1 'polypeptide(L)'
;MHKPFVPLEGLAEISRVTYEADRILGTGDGFAWETRFTAHEGGIWVETTLQTEKALTFNPAMIIWLGTLDNLNDRQAHTWRQTILRAPTTNQQGLGGNDLPAATLYDPDHRTHTLVYFPPDAFQWAVHRFYEFSIREVTEYRPAPRYGLGLLPTSPSPLFTFQPGTHLFRFWYKQTLGDAPLSQWAAQNSLINAITPLLETQPTLIPDSPGWEAMAQNTLKDLHDDACWITIQGKTGLRAYVRGSSEVKRDEAQSFELMTQADVLLPLLLWRKKTGRKDADNLVEKLLDAVRAYQIIEPHSYVPNHYPYTNTDTFMDTWYFYENALIKLPWIAALTDDADLKRTFLTALEGGRELARKTHYLLPLFADANDWDPRHSSLNVGVSGMYAAGCVLAYQMTGDTAHLDEAKIALSTIHQLPPHMLTHEPQQLSFAAAAAFFLHSHAAPENAVSNWLLMGRDFVNLSLRMGYWGKDPAVPFYDVRGMFQACASLCYPAYKENVEVIWAWSELLGTPGYETLPVSLLAAFANFQRCHNYAFFDPFIPASMRRGPCPYIPYEDLATSEFTHTATLGKELYGAGEVFWSALLFDAPDFMRHNPPDLLALSLDVPCLRLPTLNTPNKSRWLIYNPRGEAVEINTPTQDRLLLAPKSTQIVEGA
;
A
#
# COMPACT_ATOMS: atom_id res chain seq x y z
N MET A 1 0.12 -23.12 -35.74
CA MET A 1 -0.21 -21.87 -36.48
C MET A 1 -1.02 -21.00 -35.52
N HIS A 2 -0.37 -19.99 -34.91
CA HIS A 2 -1.11 -19.07 -34.04
C HIS A 2 -2.20 -18.38 -34.86
N LYS A 3 -3.44 -18.38 -34.40
CA LYS A 3 -4.45 -17.49 -34.97
C LYS A 3 -3.92 -16.06 -34.81
N PRO A 4 -3.92 -15.25 -35.86
CA PRO A 4 -3.54 -13.86 -35.72
C PRO A 4 -4.45 -13.20 -34.69
N PHE A 5 -3.85 -12.36 -33.84
CA PHE A 5 -4.61 -11.52 -32.90
C PHE A 5 -5.61 -10.69 -33.68
N VAL A 6 -6.90 -10.90 -33.42
CA VAL A 6 -7.96 -10.07 -33.98
C VAL A 6 -8.55 -9.31 -32.78
N PRO A 7 -8.19 -8.03 -32.61
CA PRO A 7 -8.82 -7.20 -31.58
C PRO A 7 -10.30 -7.18 -31.85
N LEU A 8 -11.08 -7.23 -30.75
CA LEU A 8 -12.55 -7.17 -30.81
C LEU A 8 -13.25 -8.41 -31.44
N GLU A 9 -12.58 -9.57 -31.50
CA GLU A 9 -13.25 -10.82 -31.84
C GLU A 9 -14.39 -11.07 -30.82
N GLY A 10 -15.64 -11.01 -31.27
CA GLY A 10 -16.85 -11.08 -30.41
C GLY A 10 -17.65 -9.78 -30.36
N LEU A 11 -17.13 -8.66 -30.81
CA LEU A 11 -17.96 -7.56 -31.28
C LEU A 11 -18.65 -7.96 -32.59
N ALA A 12 -19.77 -7.36 -32.88
CA ALA A 12 -20.61 -7.56 -34.05
C ALA A 12 -19.86 -7.95 -35.35
N GLU A 13 -20.51 -8.51 -36.33
CA GLU A 13 -19.89 -9.07 -37.52
C GLU A 13 -18.82 -8.16 -38.14
N ILE A 14 -17.57 -8.58 -38.00
CA ILE A 14 -16.43 -7.94 -38.66
C ILE A 14 -16.54 -8.23 -40.17
N SER A 15 -16.70 -7.21 -40.96
CA SER A 15 -16.88 -7.38 -42.39
C SER A 15 -15.55 -7.44 -43.15
N ARG A 16 -14.50 -6.81 -42.64
CA ARG A 16 -13.17 -6.76 -43.28
C ARG A 16 -12.06 -6.60 -42.24
N VAL A 17 -10.95 -7.32 -42.45
CA VAL A 17 -9.69 -7.14 -41.71
C VAL A 17 -8.54 -6.99 -42.70
N THR A 18 -7.67 -6.00 -42.50
CA THR A 18 -6.48 -5.76 -43.26
C THR A 18 -5.27 -5.72 -42.35
N TYR A 19 -4.22 -6.45 -42.72
CA TYR A 19 -2.96 -6.53 -41.95
C TYR A 19 -1.89 -5.71 -42.65
N GLU A 20 -1.26 -4.79 -41.94
CA GLU A 20 -0.10 -4.04 -42.34
C GLU A 20 1.08 -4.36 -41.44
N ALA A 21 2.27 -3.80 -41.68
CA ALA A 21 3.49 -4.20 -40.96
C ALA A 21 3.42 -3.91 -39.46
N ASP A 22 2.82 -2.82 -39.03
CA ASP A 22 2.76 -2.29 -37.68
C ASP A 22 1.33 -2.08 -37.16
N ARG A 23 0.32 -2.42 -37.97
CA ARG A 23 -1.08 -2.23 -37.59
C ARG A 23 -2.03 -3.21 -38.23
N ILE A 24 -3.18 -3.33 -37.62
CA ILE A 24 -4.32 -4.09 -38.13
C ILE A 24 -5.51 -3.13 -38.21
N LEU A 25 -6.19 -3.13 -39.36
CA LEU A 25 -7.37 -2.33 -39.60
C LEU A 25 -8.57 -3.24 -39.76
N GLY A 26 -9.69 -2.86 -39.21
CA GLY A 26 -10.94 -3.59 -39.38
C GLY A 26 -12.16 -2.70 -39.46
N THR A 27 -13.18 -3.19 -40.14
CA THR A 27 -14.47 -2.52 -40.26
C THR A 27 -15.62 -3.51 -40.04
N GLY A 28 -16.71 -2.99 -39.54
CA GLY A 28 -17.98 -3.71 -39.38
C GLY A 28 -19.16 -2.77 -39.63
N ASP A 29 -20.37 -3.20 -39.35
CA ASP A 29 -21.57 -2.39 -39.54
C ASP A 29 -21.64 -1.27 -38.48
N GLY A 30 -21.32 -0.04 -38.92
CA GLY A 30 -21.35 1.16 -38.10
C GLY A 30 -20.16 1.31 -37.17
N PHE A 31 -19.04 0.62 -37.44
CA PHE A 31 -17.79 0.82 -36.72
C PHE A 31 -16.56 0.53 -37.59
N ALA A 32 -15.46 1.19 -37.23
CA ALA A 32 -14.12 0.90 -37.73
C ALA A 32 -13.13 0.88 -36.56
N TRP A 33 -12.05 0.11 -36.71
CA TRP A 33 -10.98 0.07 -35.68
C TRP A 33 -9.62 -0.04 -36.34
N GLU A 34 -8.64 0.50 -35.62
CA GLU A 34 -7.22 0.38 -35.93
C GLU A 34 -6.50 -0.11 -34.68
N THR A 35 -5.67 -1.16 -34.81
CA THR A 35 -4.75 -1.58 -33.77
C THR A 35 -3.33 -1.34 -34.23
N ARG A 36 -2.54 -0.61 -33.45
CA ARG A 36 -1.13 -0.31 -33.68
C ARG A 36 -0.25 -1.09 -32.71
N PHE A 37 0.94 -1.48 -33.17
CA PHE A 37 1.95 -2.17 -32.39
C PHE A 37 3.20 -1.30 -32.33
N THR A 38 3.62 -0.92 -31.12
CA THR A 38 4.79 -0.05 -30.91
C THR A 38 5.75 -0.72 -29.92
N ALA A 39 6.99 -0.96 -30.37
CA ALA A 39 8.03 -1.52 -29.49
C ALA A 39 8.41 -0.50 -28.40
N HIS A 40 8.45 -0.96 -27.15
CA HIS A 40 8.80 -0.13 -25.99
C HIS A 40 9.27 -0.98 -24.82
N GLU A 41 10.38 -0.63 -24.18
CA GLU A 41 10.93 -1.29 -22.98
C GLU A 41 11.06 -2.82 -23.10
N GLY A 42 11.49 -3.26 -24.28
CA GLY A 42 11.67 -4.69 -24.57
C GLY A 42 10.37 -5.50 -24.70
N GLY A 43 9.24 -4.84 -24.75
CA GLY A 43 7.91 -5.36 -25.03
C GLY A 43 7.23 -4.57 -26.15
N ILE A 44 5.92 -4.73 -26.24
CA ILE A 44 5.10 -4.13 -27.32
C ILE A 44 3.86 -3.49 -26.69
N TRP A 45 3.66 -2.21 -26.96
CA TRP A 45 2.35 -1.56 -26.79
C TRP A 45 1.42 -2.00 -27.91
N VAL A 46 0.23 -2.41 -27.53
CA VAL A 46 -0.91 -2.68 -28.42
C VAL A 46 -1.95 -1.63 -28.13
N GLU A 47 -2.18 -0.74 -29.07
CA GLU A 47 -3.17 0.33 -28.98
C GLU A 47 -4.27 0.09 -30.00
N THR A 48 -5.52 0.04 -29.53
CA THR A 48 -6.67 -0.10 -30.41
C THR A 48 -7.57 1.12 -30.28
N THR A 49 -7.81 1.78 -31.41
CA THR A 49 -8.79 2.85 -31.56
C THR A 49 -10.02 2.31 -32.26
N LEU A 50 -11.16 2.32 -31.55
CA LEU A 50 -12.46 1.97 -32.11
C LEU A 50 -13.26 3.23 -32.36
N GLN A 51 -13.74 3.40 -33.60
CA GLN A 51 -14.66 4.47 -34.02
C GLN A 51 -16.04 3.88 -34.26
N THR A 52 -17.06 4.41 -33.60
CA THR A 52 -18.44 3.96 -33.74
C THR A 52 -19.33 5.10 -34.25
N GLU A 53 -20.08 4.84 -35.30
CA GLU A 53 -21.04 5.81 -35.90
C GLU A 53 -22.40 5.74 -35.19
N LYS A 54 -22.73 4.57 -34.64
CA LYS A 54 -23.98 4.29 -33.92
C LYS A 54 -23.67 3.61 -32.61
N ALA A 55 -24.63 3.56 -31.70
CA ALA A 55 -24.51 2.77 -30.48
C ALA A 55 -24.26 1.29 -30.83
N LEU A 56 -23.14 0.77 -30.37
CA LEU A 56 -22.70 -0.60 -30.64
C LEU A 56 -22.84 -1.45 -29.38
N THR A 57 -23.82 -2.35 -29.39
CA THR A 57 -24.07 -3.25 -28.28
C THR A 57 -23.47 -4.60 -28.58
N PHE A 58 -22.76 -5.16 -27.61
CA PHE A 58 -22.11 -6.46 -27.76
C PHE A 58 -22.21 -7.32 -26.50
N ASN A 59 -22.04 -8.62 -26.69
CA ASN A 59 -21.96 -9.56 -25.59
C ASN A 59 -20.62 -9.36 -24.85
N PRO A 60 -20.65 -9.20 -23.52
CA PRO A 60 -19.52 -8.82 -22.70
C PRO A 60 -18.35 -9.80 -22.64
N ALA A 61 -18.44 -10.95 -23.24
CA ALA A 61 -17.31 -11.88 -23.35
C ALA A 61 -16.26 -11.41 -24.38
N MET A 62 -15.85 -10.14 -24.31
CA MET A 62 -14.74 -9.64 -25.12
C MET A 62 -13.42 -10.11 -24.51
N ILE A 63 -12.91 -11.20 -25.04
CA ILE A 63 -11.61 -11.75 -24.64
C ILE A 63 -10.56 -11.17 -25.58
N ILE A 64 -9.63 -10.43 -25.00
CA ILE A 64 -8.40 -10.07 -25.72
C ILE A 64 -7.51 -11.32 -25.71
N TRP A 65 -7.50 -12.06 -26.79
CA TRP A 65 -6.67 -13.25 -26.90
C TRP A 65 -5.20 -12.88 -27.06
N LEU A 66 -4.38 -13.26 -26.13
CA LEU A 66 -2.92 -13.20 -26.23
C LEU A 66 -2.34 -14.50 -26.85
N GLY A 67 -3.18 -15.38 -27.26
CA GLY A 67 -2.88 -16.68 -27.82
C GLY A 67 -3.76 -17.77 -27.22
N THR A 68 -3.93 -18.86 -27.91
CA THR A 68 -4.51 -20.09 -27.35
C THR A 68 -3.43 -20.80 -26.57
N LEU A 69 -3.52 -20.81 -25.26
CA LEU A 69 -2.72 -21.71 -24.43
C LEU A 69 -3.45 -23.06 -24.43
N ASP A 70 -3.32 -23.79 -25.54
CA ASP A 70 -3.84 -25.14 -25.63
C ASP A 70 -2.97 -25.99 -24.71
N ASN A 71 -3.49 -26.59 -23.66
CA ASN A 71 -2.85 -27.50 -22.71
C ASN A 71 -2.19 -26.92 -21.45
N LEU A 72 -2.57 -25.75 -20.97
CA LEU A 72 -2.24 -25.41 -19.58
C LEU A 72 -2.92 -26.43 -18.64
N ASN A 73 -2.13 -27.17 -17.91
CA ASN A 73 -2.68 -27.98 -16.87
C ASN A 73 -3.25 -27.06 -15.77
N ASP A 74 -4.40 -27.39 -15.22
CA ASP A 74 -5.15 -26.58 -14.24
C ASP A 74 -4.31 -26.06 -13.06
N ARG A 75 -3.30 -26.80 -12.64
CA ARG A 75 -2.43 -26.39 -11.54
C ARG A 75 -1.54 -25.19 -11.90
N GLN A 76 -1.03 -25.12 -13.13
CA GLN A 76 -0.20 -24.01 -13.57
C GLN A 76 -1.04 -22.74 -13.78
N ALA A 77 -2.24 -22.87 -14.32
CA ALA A 77 -3.18 -21.76 -14.44
C ALA A 77 -3.63 -21.27 -13.06
N HIS A 78 -3.87 -22.14 -12.10
CA HIS A 78 -4.25 -21.75 -10.73
C HIS A 78 -3.16 -20.98 -10.00
N THR A 79 -1.88 -21.31 -10.19
CA THR A 79 -0.76 -20.58 -9.59
C THR A 79 -0.75 -19.11 -10.01
N TRP A 80 -1.23 -18.79 -11.19
CA TRP A 80 -1.23 -17.46 -11.77
C TRP A 80 -2.53 -16.68 -11.55
N ARG A 81 -3.65 -17.35 -11.29
CA ARG A 81 -4.92 -16.67 -10.95
C ARG A 81 -4.81 -15.74 -9.75
N GLN A 82 -3.84 -15.96 -8.89
CA GLN A 82 -3.61 -15.16 -7.69
C GLN A 82 -2.88 -13.84 -7.92
N THR A 83 -2.28 -13.67 -9.11
CA THR A 83 -1.70 -12.40 -9.56
C THR A 83 -2.68 -11.56 -10.36
N ILE A 84 -3.91 -11.99 -10.51
CA ILE A 84 -4.95 -11.33 -11.28
C ILE A 84 -5.76 -10.45 -10.35
N LEU A 85 -6.16 -9.30 -10.89
CA LEU A 85 -7.12 -8.40 -10.25
C LEU A 85 -8.29 -9.21 -9.71
N ARG A 86 -8.57 -9.12 -8.42
CA ARG A 86 -9.82 -9.64 -7.88
C ARG A 86 -10.96 -8.98 -8.64
N ALA A 87 -11.84 -9.80 -9.16
CA ALA A 87 -13.14 -9.30 -9.53
C ALA A 87 -13.73 -8.58 -8.31
N PRO A 88 -14.23 -7.36 -8.45
CA PRO A 88 -15.07 -6.82 -7.41
C PRO A 88 -16.16 -7.84 -7.14
N THR A 89 -16.29 -8.27 -5.90
CA THR A 89 -17.44 -9.09 -5.52
C THR A 89 -18.69 -8.28 -5.84
N THR A 90 -19.80 -8.93 -6.08
CA THR A 90 -21.08 -8.30 -6.48
C THR A 90 -21.55 -7.18 -5.54
N ASN A 91 -20.92 -7.01 -4.41
CA ASN A 91 -21.21 -6.01 -3.38
C ASN A 91 -20.16 -4.89 -3.30
N GLN A 92 -19.03 -5.01 -4.00
CA GLN A 92 -17.97 -3.98 -3.96
C GLN A 92 -18.21 -2.96 -5.07
N GLN A 93 -18.52 -1.76 -4.68
CA GLN A 93 -18.79 -0.64 -5.59
C GLN A 93 -17.51 0.07 -6.07
N GLY A 94 -16.37 -0.54 -5.97
CA GLY A 94 -15.11 -0.02 -6.44
C GLY A 94 -14.32 -1.05 -7.22
N LEU A 95 -13.40 -0.61 -8.05
CA LEU A 95 -12.25 -1.42 -8.39
C LEU A 95 -11.61 -1.75 -7.05
N GLY A 96 -11.59 -3.03 -6.67
CA GLY A 96 -10.67 -3.43 -5.63
C GLY A 96 -9.30 -2.97 -6.10
N GLY A 97 -8.82 -1.83 -5.60
CA GLY A 97 -7.59 -1.18 -6.02
C GLY A 97 -6.33 -1.96 -5.68
N ASN A 98 -6.51 -3.17 -5.26
CA ASN A 98 -5.59 -4.01 -4.53
C ASN A 98 -4.67 -4.82 -5.40
N ASP A 99 -4.84 -4.79 -6.69
CA ASP A 99 -4.05 -5.66 -7.54
C ASP A 99 -3.36 -4.84 -8.62
N LEU A 100 -2.08 -5.12 -8.74
CA LEU A 100 -1.28 -4.68 -9.86
C LEU A 100 -2.01 -5.04 -11.16
N PRO A 101 -2.29 -4.07 -12.07
CA PRO A 101 -3.01 -4.31 -13.32
C PRO A 101 -2.11 -5.03 -14.34
N ALA A 102 -1.54 -6.14 -13.94
CA ALA A 102 -0.62 -6.93 -14.75
C ALA A 102 -0.76 -8.40 -14.42
N ALA A 103 -0.36 -9.26 -15.36
CA ALA A 103 -0.34 -10.70 -15.19
C ALA A 103 0.84 -11.32 -15.91
N THR A 104 1.31 -12.47 -15.40
CA THR A 104 2.26 -13.32 -16.12
C THR A 104 1.63 -14.65 -16.42
N LEU A 105 2.01 -15.22 -17.55
CA LEU A 105 1.61 -16.55 -18.00
C LEU A 105 2.84 -17.32 -18.38
N TYR A 106 2.87 -18.60 -18.05
CA TYR A 106 3.86 -19.53 -18.57
C TYR A 106 3.22 -20.52 -19.53
N ASP A 107 3.75 -20.57 -20.74
CA ASP A 107 3.36 -21.55 -21.76
C ASP A 107 4.42 -22.64 -21.82
N PRO A 108 4.13 -23.86 -21.35
CA PRO A 108 5.09 -24.97 -21.36
C PRO A 108 5.35 -25.50 -22.78
N ASP A 109 4.42 -25.37 -23.70
CA ASP A 109 4.56 -25.90 -25.07
C ASP A 109 5.53 -25.03 -25.88
N HIS A 110 5.52 -23.73 -25.68
CA HIS A 110 6.41 -22.78 -26.34
C HIS A 110 7.58 -22.35 -25.45
N ARG A 111 7.66 -22.81 -24.21
CA ARG A 111 8.65 -22.39 -23.20
C ARG A 111 8.76 -20.87 -23.10
N THR A 112 7.61 -20.20 -22.99
CA THR A 112 7.55 -18.74 -22.94
C THR A 112 6.86 -18.26 -21.69
N HIS A 113 7.41 -17.19 -21.08
CA HIS A 113 6.73 -16.37 -20.12
C HIS A 113 6.12 -15.18 -20.87
N THR A 114 4.83 -14.98 -20.77
CA THR A 114 4.13 -13.80 -21.27
C THR A 114 3.75 -12.93 -20.11
N LEU A 115 4.17 -11.68 -20.14
CA LEU A 115 3.80 -10.64 -19.18
C LEU A 115 2.90 -9.64 -19.89
N VAL A 116 1.81 -9.25 -19.22
CA VAL A 116 0.86 -8.25 -19.75
C VAL A 116 0.60 -7.21 -18.69
N TYR A 117 0.59 -5.94 -19.10
CA TYR A 117 0.25 -4.80 -18.25
C TYR A 117 -0.84 -3.97 -18.92
N PHE A 118 -1.85 -3.61 -18.13
CA PHE A 118 -2.94 -2.76 -18.53
C PHE A 118 -2.85 -1.44 -17.75
N PRO A 119 -2.47 -0.32 -18.41
CA PRO A 119 -2.47 0.96 -17.71
C PRO A 119 -3.89 1.27 -17.22
N PRO A 120 -4.06 1.69 -15.97
CA PRO A 120 -5.39 1.88 -15.37
C PRO A 120 -6.27 2.91 -16.07
N ASP A 121 -5.68 3.86 -16.76
CA ASP A 121 -6.35 4.88 -17.56
C ASP A 121 -6.59 4.48 -19.03
N ALA A 122 -6.11 3.30 -19.41
CA ALA A 122 -6.27 2.78 -20.79
C ALA A 122 -7.72 2.56 -21.20
N PHE A 123 -8.64 2.63 -20.28
CA PHE A 123 -10.05 2.33 -20.47
C PHE A 123 -10.93 3.53 -20.12
N GLN A 124 -10.68 4.67 -20.76
CA GLN A 124 -11.49 5.90 -20.58
C GLN A 124 -12.98 5.72 -20.90
N TRP A 125 -13.29 4.72 -21.69
CA TRP A 125 -14.66 4.36 -22.09
C TRP A 125 -15.30 3.34 -21.14
N ALA A 126 -14.52 2.68 -20.32
CA ALA A 126 -15.06 1.69 -19.43
C ALA A 126 -15.99 2.37 -18.47
N VAL A 127 -17.22 2.06 -18.66
CA VAL A 127 -18.29 2.43 -17.74
C VAL A 127 -17.91 1.91 -16.38
N HIS A 128 -17.51 2.79 -15.59
CA HIS A 128 -17.02 2.86 -14.25
C HIS A 128 -17.27 1.72 -13.25
N ARG A 129 -17.72 0.55 -13.64
CA ARG A 129 -18.13 -0.52 -12.73
C ARG A 129 -17.76 -1.94 -13.15
N PHE A 130 -16.94 -2.13 -14.23
CA PHE A 130 -16.87 -3.43 -14.88
C PHE A 130 -15.47 -3.85 -15.29
N TYR A 131 -14.47 -3.58 -14.46
CA TYR A 131 -13.16 -4.16 -14.70
C TYR A 131 -13.02 -5.47 -13.95
N GLU A 132 -13.23 -6.53 -14.67
CA GLU A 132 -12.68 -7.80 -14.28
C GLU A 132 -11.58 -8.13 -15.27
N PHE A 133 -10.33 -7.88 -14.88
CA PHE A 133 -9.22 -8.55 -15.52
C PHE A 133 -9.15 -9.95 -14.92
N SER A 134 -9.60 -10.93 -15.64
CA SER A 134 -9.43 -12.30 -15.23
C SER A 134 -8.73 -13.07 -16.33
N ILE A 135 -7.76 -13.90 -15.95
CA ILE A 135 -7.44 -15.07 -16.74
C ILE A 135 -8.59 -16.04 -16.42
N ARG A 136 -9.50 -16.16 -17.33
CA ARG A 136 -10.60 -17.07 -17.17
C ARG A 136 -10.41 -18.27 -18.07
N GLU A 137 -10.60 -19.43 -17.51
CA GLU A 137 -10.85 -20.62 -18.28
C GLU A 137 -12.17 -20.43 -19.04
N VAL A 138 -12.10 -20.35 -20.35
CA VAL A 138 -13.28 -20.25 -21.21
C VAL A 138 -13.76 -21.68 -21.51
N THR A 139 -14.20 -22.38 -20.47
CA THR A 139 -14.69 -23.75 -20.59
C THR A 139 -16.10 -23.84 -21.15
N GLU A 140 -16.88 -22.77 -21.03
CA GLU A 140 -18.33 -22.82 -21.32
C GLU A 140 -18.67 -22.84 -22.81
N TYR A 141 -17.75 -22.52 -23.70
CA TYR A 141 -18.07 -22.33 -25.11
C TYR A 141 -17.27 -23.14 -26.12
N ARG A 142 -16.29 -23.96 -25.71
CA ARG A 142 -15.48 -24.76 -26.64
C ARG A 142 -14.98 -26.06 -26.02
N PRO A 143 -14.77 -27.12 -26.83
CA PRO A 143 -14.42 -28.47 -26.35
C PRO A 143 -12.99 -28.60 -25.78
N ALA A 144 -12.18 -27.53 -25.78
CA ALA A 144 -10.87 -27.50 -25.13
C ALA A 144 -10.77 -26.24 -24.25
N PRO A 145 -10.20 -26.34 -23.02
CA PRO A 145 -9.99 -25.20 -22.19
C PRO A 145 -9.05 -24.21 -22.87
N ARG A 146 -9.44 -22.96 -22.95
CA ARG A 146 -8.64 -21.87 -23.50
C ARG A 146 -8.46 -20.82 -22.44
N TYR A 147 -7.24 -20.39 -22.27
CA TYR A 147 -6.89 -19.31 -21.35
C TYR A 147 -6.63 -18.04 -22.16
N GLY A 148 -7.20 -16.94 -21.73
CA GLY A 148 -7.00 -15.64 -22.35
C GLY A 148 -7.10 -14.54 -21.32
N LEU A 149 -6.53 -13.39 -21.65
CA LEU A 149 -6.76 -12.16 -20.92
C LEU A 149 -7.95 -11.46 -21.54
N GLY A 150 -8.90 -11.07 -20.74
CA GLY A 150 -10.10 -10.42 -21.22
C GLY A 150 -10.70 -9.45 -20.24
N LEU A 151 -11.53 -8.57 -20.78
CA LEU A 151 -12.42 -7.72 -20.01
C LEU A 151 -13.73 -8.48 -19.84
N LEU A 152 -14.10 -8.77 -18.60
CA LEU A 152 -15.35 -9.45 -18.27
C LEU A 152 -16.21 -8.48 -17.46
N PRO A 153 -17.48 -8.29 -17.80
CA PRO A 153 -18.38 -7.51 -16.98
C PRO A 153 -18.67 -8.25 -15.67
N THR A 154 -18.70 -7.50 -14.60
CA THR A 154 -19.01 -8.01 -13.25
C THR A 154 -20.50 -8.18 -13.00
N SER A 155 -21.35 -7.64 -13.89
CA SER A 155 -22.80 -7.73 -13.78
C SER A 155 -23.33 -8.88 -14.61
N PRO A 156 -24.37 -9.59 -14.15
CA PRO A 156 -25.13 -10.53 -14.96
C PRO A 156 -25.89 -9.83 -16.11
N SER A 157 -25.81 -8.51 -16.26
CA SER A 157 -26.39 -7.82 -17.39
C SER A 157 -25.60 -8.17 -18.65
N PRO A 158 -26.25 -8.76 -19.65
CA PRO A 158 -25.54 -9.40 -20.75
C PRO A 158 -25.04 -8.44 -21.81
N LEU A 159 -25.30 -7.14 -21.72
CA LEU A 159 -25.08 -6.23 -22.85
C LEU A 159 -24.30 -4.98 -22.41
N PHE A 160 -23.21 -4.73 -23.08
CA PHE A 160 -22.44 -3.49 -23.00
C PHE A 160 -22.65 -2.67 -24.29
N THR A 161 -22.77 -1.36 -24.17
CA THR A 161 -23.01 -0.49 -25.32
C THR A 161 -21.96 0.62 -25.39
N PHE A 162 -21.16 0.61 -26.46
CA PHE A 162 -20.37 1.78 -26.85
C PHE A 162 -21.30 2.84 -27.45
N GLN A 163 -21.24 4.02 -26.92
CA GLN A 163 -21.92 5.16 -27.54
C GLN A 163 -21.18 5.60 -28.81
N PRO A 164 -21.83 6.29 -29.75
CA PRO A 164 -21.14 6.86 -30.90
C PRO A 164 -19.94 7.71 -30.48
N GLY A 165 -18.80 7.50 -31.13
CA GLY A 165 -17.58 8.22 -30.82
C GLY A 165 -16.30 7.40 -31.02
N THR A 166 -15.21 7.93 -30.46
CA THR A 166 -13.90 7.29 -30.51
C THR A 166 -13.58 6.73 -29.15
N HIS A 167 -13.20 5.45 -29.09
CA HIS A 167 -12.83 4.72 -27.90
C HIS A 167 -11.42 4.20 -28.06
N LEU A 168 -10.58 4.40 -27.04
CA LEU A 168 -9.18 3.97 -27.04
C LEU A 168 -8.98 2.95 -25.94
N PHE A 169 -8.30 1.86 -26.26
CA PHE A 169 -7.79 0.91 -25.27
C PHE A 169 -6.39 0.44 -25.64
N ARG A 170 -5.57 0.21 -24.62
CA ARG A 170 -4.19 -0.17 -24.81
C ARG A 170 -3.74 -1.14 -23.72
N PHE A 171 -2.80 -2.00 -24.08
CA PHE A 171 -2.06 -2.83 -23.12
C PHE A 171 -0.62 -3.00 -23.60
N TRP A 172 0.25 -3.34 -22.68
CA TRP A 172 1.62 -3.67 -23.01
C TRP A 172 1.86 -5.15 -22.72
N TYR A 173 2.61 -5.84 -23.59
CA TYR A 173 2.99 -7.20 -23.35
C TYR A 173 4.45 -7.46 -23.71
N LYS A 174 5.05 -8.45 -23.04
CA LYS A 174 6.41 -8.92 -23.28
C LYS A 174 6.42 -10.43 -23.20
N GLN A 175 7.14 -11.07 -24.13
CA GLN A 175 7.41 -12.50 -24.09
C GLN A 175 8.91 -12.75 -23.91
N THR A 176 9.24 -13.69 -23.04
CA THR A 176 10.61 -14.14 -22.81
C THR A 176 10.67 -15.67 -22.82
N LEU A 177 11.75 -16.23 -23.30
CA LEU A 177 11.98 -17.68 -23.24
C LEU A 177 12.28 -18.11 -21.80
N GLY A 178 11.81 -19.29 -21.41
CA GLY A 178 12.07 -19.89 -20.10
C GLY A 178 11.72 -21.37 -20.09
N ASP A 179 12.57 -22.18 -19.48
CA ASP A 179 12.43 -23.63 -19.47
C ASP A 179 11.48 -24.17 -18.38
N ALA A 180 11.10 -23.33 -17.43
CA ALA A 180 10.23 -23.69 -16.32
C ALA A 180 9.38 -22.51 -15.86
N PRO A 181 8.22 -22.73 -15.20
CA PRO A 181 7.45 -21.66 -14.59
C PRO A 181 8.27 -20.97 -13.50
N LEU A 182 8.09 -19.65 -13.37
CA LEU A 182 8.68 -18.90 -12.26
C LEU A 182 8.02 -19.30 -10.94
N SER A 183 8.77 -19.26 -9.84
CA SER A 183 8.16 -19.29 -8.52
C SER A 183 7.22 -18.09 -8.36
N GLN A 184 6.25 -18.16 -7.43
CA GLN A 184 5.29 -17.06 -7.20
C GLN A 184 5.99 -15.75 -6.83
N TRP A 185 7.04 -15.79 -6.02
CA TRP A 185 7.87 -14.64 -5.68
C TRP A 185 8.62 -14.09 -6.90
N ALA A 186 9.24 -14.97 -7.69
CA ALA A 186 9.94 -14.55 -8.91
C ALA A 186 9.01 -13.95 -9.95
N ALA A 187 7.79 -14.47 -10.07
CA ALA A 187 6.77 -13.94 -10.95
C ALA A 187 6.34 -12.52 -10.53
N GLN A 188 6.10 -12.31 -9.25
CA GLN A 188 5.76 -11.01 -8.71
C GLN A 188 6.87 -9.97 -8.96
N ASN A 189 8.11 -10.34 -8.68
CA ASN A 189 9.25 -9.45 -8.94
C ASN A 189 9.39 -9.13 -10.43
N SER A 190 9.16 -10.12 -11.30
CA SER A 190 9.17 -9.92 -12.74
C SER A 190 8.12 -8.91 -13.20
N LEU A 191 6.92 -8.97 -12.64
CA LEU A 191 5.84 -8.00 -12.90
C LEU A 191 6.28 -6.59 -12.49
N ILE A 192 6.68 -6.40 -11.23
CA ILE A 192 7.07 -5.07 -10.71
C ILE A 192 8.22 -4.48 -11.54
N ASN A 193 9.26 -5.27 -11.82
CA ASN A 193 10.41 -4.80 -12.60
C ASN A 193 10.02 -4.37 -14.02
N ALA A 194 9.11 -5.09 -14.66
CA ALA A 194 8.71 -4.80 -16.03
C ALA A 194 7.78 -3.59 -16.14
N ILE A 195 6.91 -3.36 -15.16
CA ILE A 195 5.97 -2.24 -15.21
C ILE A 195 6.54 -0.93 -14.67
N THR A 196 7.58 -0.99 -13.82
CA THR A 196 8.20 0.23 -13.24
C THR A 196 8.54 1.28 -14.30
N PRO A 197 9.19 0.95 -15.44
CA PRO A 197 9.47 1.95 -16.47
C PRO A 197 8.24 2.41 -17.27
N LEU A 198 7.12 1.67 -17.18
CA LEU A 198 5.88 1.97 -17.92
C LEU A 198 4.95 2.91 -17.13
N LEU A 199 5.19 3.10 -15.85
CA LEU A 199 4.31 3.87 -14.98
C LEU A 199 4.35 5.36 -15.35
N GLU A 200 3.18 5.97 -15.57
CA GLU A 200 3.03 7.42 -15.66
C GLU A 200 3.02 7.99 -14.23
N THR A 201 4.01 8.81 -13.92
CA THR A 201 4.32 9.17 -12.52
C THR A 201 4.10 10.64 -12.18
N GLN A 202 3.46 11.42 -13.05
CA GLN A 202 3.13 12.80 -12.72
C GLN A 202 1.83 12.86 -11.90
N PRO A 203 1.91 13.15 -10.60
CA PRO A 203 0.71 13.42 -9.82
C PRO A 203 0.15 14.80 -10.18
N THR A 204 -1.16 14.94 -10.09
CA THR A 204 -1.79 16.25 -10.16
C THR A 204 -1.57 16.94 -8.81
N LEU A 205 -0.79 18.03 -8.78
CA LEU A 205 -0.67 18.84 -7.57
C LEU A 205 -2.04 19.45 -7.23
N ILE A 206 -2.37 19.45 -5.94
CA ILE A 206 -3.54 20.16 -5.45
C ILE A 206 -3.17 21.64 -5.37
N PRO A 207 -3.82 22.52 -6.16
CA PRO A 207 -3.62 23.96 -6.05
C PRO A 207 -3.93 24.41 -4.62
N ASP A 208 -3.17 25.37 -4.10
CA ASP A 208 -3.38 25.99 -2.79
C ASP A 208 -3.29 25.03 -1.58
N SER A 209 -2.59 23.90 -1.72
CA SER A 209 -2.32 23.04 -0.57
C SER A 209 -1.39 23.76 0.43
N PRO A 210 -1.71 23.73 1.73
CA PRO A 210 -0.98 24.51 2.73
C PRO A 210 0.42 23.97 3.07
N GLY A 211 0.78 22.80 2.55
CA GLY A 211 1.98 22.06 2.96
C GLY A 211 1.74 21.22 4.23
N TRP A 212 2.50 20.15 4.38
CA TRP A 212 2.28 19.18 5.45
C TRP A 212 2.61 19.73 6.83
N GLU A 213 3.59 20.64 6.95
CA GLU A 213 3.87 21.33 8.22
C GLU A 213 2.68 22.19 8.69
N ALA A 214 2.04 22.92 7.78
CA ALA A 214 0.84 23.69 8.13
C ALA A 214 -0.35 22.79 8.46
N MET A 215 -0.47 21.62 7.78
CA MET A 215 -1.46 20.60 8.13
C MET A 215 -1.23 20.10 9.57
N ALA A 216 0.00 19.72 9.92
CA ALA A 216 0.35 19.27 11.27
C ALA A 216 0.03 20.33 12.34
N GLN A 217 0.31 21.61 12.08
CA GLN A 217 -0.04 22.70 12.99
C GLN A 217 -1.56 22.85 13.18
N ASN A 218 -2.35 22.67 12.14
CA ASN A 218 -3.79 22.73 12.23
C ASN A 218 -4.38 21.49 12.92
N THR A 219 -3.84 20.30 12.63
CA THR A 219 -4.18 19.06 13.35
C THR A 219 -3.86 19.16 14.83
N LEU A 220 -2.71 19.76 15.21
CA LEU A 220 -2.39 20.03 16.61
C LEU A 220 -3.46 20.89 17.29
N LYS A 221 -3.99 21.92 16.62
CA LYS A 221 -5.08 22.75 17.15
C LYS A 221 -6.38 21.96 17.33
N ASP A 222 -6.72 21.15 16.32
CA ASP A 222 -7.93 20.32 16.36
C ASP A 222 -7.87 19.28 17.50
N LEU A 223 -6.70 18.71 17.77
CA LEU A 223 -6.50 17.76 18.88
C LEU A 223 -6.72 18.38 20.27
N HIS A 224 -6.79 19.70 20.42
CA HIS A 224 -7.18 20.36 21.66
C HIS A 224 -8.70 20.45 21.85
N ASP A 225 -9.51 20.12 20.82
CA ASP A 225 -10.98 20.13 20.93
C ASP A 225 -11.48 18.99 21.84
N ASP A 226 -12.44 19.30 22.72
CA ASP A 226 -13.02 18.31 23.64
C ASP A 226 -13.74 17.16 22.91
N ALA A 227 -14.13 17.35 21.65
CA ALA A 227 -14.70 16.28 20.82
C ALA A 227 -13.71 15.13 20.54
N CYS A 228 -12.42 15.38 20.70
CA CYS A 228 -11.37 14.37 20.51
C CYS A 228 -11.15 13.48 21.76
N TRP A 229 -11.64 13.89 22.93
CA TRP A 229 -11.23 13.30 24.20
C TRP A 229 -12.37 12.58 24.93
N ILE A 230 -11.99 11.60 25.73
CA ILE A 230 -12.88 10.90 26.66
C ILE A 230 -12.16 10.67 27.99
N THR A 231 -12.89 10.80 29.10
CA THR A 231 -12.38 10.47 30.43
C THR A 231 -13.16 9.29 31.01
N ILE A 232 -12.43 8.22 31.36
CA ILE A 232 -12.99 6.97 31.87
C ILE A 232 -12.17 6.55 33.09
N GLN A 233 -12.83 6.27 34.21
CA GLN A 233 -12.18 5.84 35.45
C GLN A 233 -11.02 6.77 35.88
N GLY A 234 -11.18 8.08 35.67
CA GLY A 234 -10.19 9.09 36.04
C GLY A 234 -8.97 9.19 35.10
N LYS A 235 -8.93 8.43 34.02
CA LYS A 235 -7.94 8.55 32.95
C LYS A 235 -8.55 9.22 31.73
N THR A 236 -7.77 10.06 31.09
CA THR A 236 -8.20 10.79 29.87
C THR A 236 -7.37 10.33 28.68
N GLY A 237 -8.04 9.93 27.60
CA GLY A 237 -7.41 9.51 26.34
C GLY A 237 -8.17 10.04 25.13
N LEU A 238 -7.55 9.93 23.95
CA LEU A 238 -8.21 10.21 22.68
C LEU A 238 -9.25 9.13 22.39
N ARG A 239 -10.38 9.53 21.81
CA ARG A 239 -11.35 8.62 21.21
C ARG A 239 -10.77 7.95 19.98
N ALA A 240 -11.40 6.90 19.45
CA ALA A 240 -11.05 6.37 18.12
C ALA A 240 -11.45 7.37 17.01
N TYR A 241 -12.63 7.98 17.14
CA TYR A 241 -13.18 8.96 16.19
C TYR A 241 -13.55 10.27 16.89
N VAL A 242 -13.47 11.38 16.17
CA VAL A 242 -14.00 12.68 16.63
C VAL A 242 -15.50 12.55 16.89
N ARG A 243 -15.96 12.96 18.06
CA ARG A 243 -17.37 12.88 18.44
C ARG A 243 -18.27 13.57 17.40
N GLY A 244 -19.30 12.87 16.95
CA GLY A 244 -20.27 13.37 15.97
C GLY A 244 -19.80 13.36 14.53
N SER A 245 -18.62 12.81 14.22
CA SER A 245 -18.11 12.67 12.87
C SER A 245 -18.40 11.31 12.25
N SER A 246 -18.73 10.30 13.06
CA SER A 246 -18.99 8.92 12.61
C SER A 246 -20.47 8.58 12.68
N GLU A 247 -20.99 7.87 11.69
CA GLU A 247 -22.32 7.25 11.74
C GLU A 247 -22.29 5.89 12.44
N VAL A 248 -21.12 5.30 12.58
CA VAL A 248 -20.89 4.12 13.41
C VAL A 248 -20.70 4.58 14.84
N LYS A 249 -21.37 3.95 15.80
CA LYS A 249 -21.33 4.34 17.23
C LYS A 249 -19.98 4.06 17.94
N ARG A 250 -18.87 4.09 17.22
CA ARG A 250 -17.52 3.95 17.81
C ARG A 250 -17.10 5.17 18.63
N ASP A 251 -17.64 6.35 18.32
CA ASP A 251 -17.43 7.58 19.10
C ASP A 251 -18.14 7.57 20.47
N GLU A 252 -19.09 6.65 20.68
CA GLU A 252 -19.77 6.41 21.97
C GLU A 252 -19.09 5.30 22.79
N ALA A 253 -17.88 4.85 22.39
CA ALA A 253 -17.16 3.77 23.09
C ALA A 253 -16.94 4.09 24.56
N GLN A 254 -17.04 3.06 25.40
CA GLN A 254 -16.79 3.15 26.85
C GLN A 254 -15.31 2.88 27.19
N SER A 255 -14.44 2.97 26.20
CA SER A 255 -13.00 2.76 26.31
C SER A 255 -12.26 3.69 25.35
N PHE A 256 -10.97 3.89 25.56
CA PHE A 256 -10.08 4.44 24.55
C PHE A 256 -8.99 3.40 24.21
N GLU A 257 -8.44 3.49 23.02
CA GLU A 257 -7.59 2.47 22.41
C GLU A 257 -6.10 2.83 22.51
N LEU A 258 -5.24 1.85 22.83
CA LEU A 258 -3.78 2.02 22.83
C LEU A 258 -3.30 2.46 21.43
N MET A 259 -3.87 1.87 20.38
CA MET A 259 -3.60 2.24 19.00
C MET A 259 -3.71 3.76 18.83
N THR A 260 -4.85 4.34 19.14
CA THR A 260 -5.09 5.78 18.97
C THR A 260 -4.08 6.64 19.74
N GLN A 261 -3.75 6.24 20.98
CA GLN A 261 -2.80 7.00 21.80
C GLN A 261 -1.38 6.90 21.23
N ALA A 262 -0.94 5.71 20.87
CA ALA A 262 0.42 5.46 20.38
C ALA A 262 0.64 6.02 18.98
N ASP A 263 -0.37 5.89 18.09
CA ASP A 263 -0.33 6.41 16.73
C ASP A 263 -0.15 7.92 16.69
N VAL A 264 -0.80 8.63 17.60
CA VAL A 264 -0.66 10.10 17.68
C VAL A 264 0.61 10.50 18.43
N LEU A 265 0.91 9.85 19.56
CA LEU A 265 2.01 10.26 20.44
C LEU A 265 3.38 10.10 19.77
N LEU A 266 3.62 8.98 19.10
CA LEU A 266 4.94 8.69 18.52
C LEU A 266 5.39 9.75 17.49
N PRO A 267 4.63 10.03 16.41
CA PRO A 267 5.05 11.03 15.44
C PRO A 267 5.00 12.45 16.01
N LEU A 268 4.10 12.74 16.94
CA LEU A 268 4.05 14.03 17.64
C LEU A 268 5.34 14.30 18.44
N LEU A 269 5.88 13.29 19.13
CA LEU A 269 7.15 13.39 19.83
C LEU A 269 8.32 13.72 18.88
N LEU A 270 8.36 13.03 17.74
CA LEU A 270 9.39 13.26 16.73
C LEU A 270 9.24 14.63 16.08
N TRP A 271 8.02 15.02 15.70
CA TRP A 271 7.74 16.32 15.10
C TRP A 271 8.04 17.48 16.06
N ARG A 272 7.62 17.35 17.34
CA ARG A 272 7.97 18.30 18.40
C ARG A 272 9.49 18.44 18.55
N LYS A 273 10.22 17.31 18.56
CA LYS A 273 11.69 17.32 18.64
C LYS A 273 12.32 18.03 17.44
N LYS A 274 11.82 17.78 16.23
CA LYS A 274 12.30 18.42 14.98
C LYS A 274 12.03 19.92 14.97
N THR A 275 10.82 20.32 15.37
CA THR A 275 10.35 21.72 15.25
C THR A 275 10.63 22.59 16.46
N GLY A 276 10.96 22.00 17.62
CA GLY A 276 11.14 22.71 18.88
C GLY A 276 9.86 23.32 19.47
N ARG A 277 8.68 22.93 19.00
CA ARG A 277 7.39 23.50 19.39
C ARG A 277 6.99 23.13 20.81
N LYS A 278 6.80 24.14 21.65
CA LYS A 278 6.36 23.97 23.05
C LYS A 278 4.85 23.91 23.22
N ASP A 279 4.08 24.37 22.27
CA ASP A 279 2.61 24.29 22.27
C ASP A 279 2.09 22.84 22.18
N ALA A 280 2.95 21.90 21.77
CA ALA A 280 2.64 20.46 21.81
C ALA A 280 2.88 19.80 23.18
N ASP A 281 3.59 20.46 24.13
CA ASP A 281 4.04 19.84 25.40
C ASP A 281 2.90 19.26 26.23
N ASN A 282 1.84 20.05 26.42
CA ASN A 282 0.67 19.60 27.20
C ASN A 282 -0.04 18.41 26.56
N LEU A 283 -0.13 18.38 25.22
CA LEU A 283 -0.73 17.26 24.50
C LEU A 283 0.12 16.00 24.63
N VAL A 284 1.44 16.13 24.51
CA VAL A 284 2.40 15.02 24.70
C VAL A 284 2.26 14.42 26.10
N GLU A 285 2.26 15.25 27.16
CA GLU A 285 2.10 14.77 28.53
C GLU A 285 0.77 14.05 28.74
N LYS A 286 -0.34 14.60 28.21
CA LYS A 286 -1.66 14.00 28.31
C LYS A 286 -1.75 12.65 27.62
N LEU A 287 -1.14 12.51 26.42
CA LEU A 287 -1.07 11.25 25.69
C LEU A 287 -0.15 10.23 26.37
N LEU A 288 0.97 10.69 26.91
CA LEU A 288 1.90 9.82 27.63
C LEU A 288 1.23 9.23 28.90
N ASP A 289 0.45 10.03 29.62
CA ASP A 289 -0.34 9.56 30.74
C ASP A 289 -1.41 8.54 30.33
N ALA A 290 -2.02 8.73 29.15
CA ALA A 290 -2.97 7.78 28.57
C ALA A 290 -2.27 6.45 28.21
N VAL A 291 -1.10 6.50 27.56
CA VAL A 291 -0.31 5.29 27.23
C VAL A 291 0.13 4.54 28.49
N ARG A 292 0.53 5.25 29.53
CA ARG A 292 0.92 4.64 30.85
C ARG A 292 -0.26 4.01 31.59
N ALA A 293 -1.50 4.26 31.18
CA ALA A 293 -2.66 3.62 31.80
C ALA A 293 -2.79 2.14 31.47
N TYR A 294 -2.19 1.70 30.36
CA TYR A 294 -2.25 0.31 29.91
C TYR A 294 -1.29 -0.57 30.73
N GLN A 295 -1.82 -1.65 31.25
CA GLN A 295 -1.07 -2.58 32.10
C GLN A 295 -0.97 -3.94 31.42
N ILE A 296 0.10 -4.66 31.75
CA ILE A 296 0.26 -6.06 31.37
C ILE A 296 -0.86 -6.90 31.99
N ILE A 297 -1.49 -7.72 31.16
CA ILE A 297 -2.48 -8.72 31.56
C ILE A 297 -1.79 -10.10 31.64
N GLU A 298 -1.84 -10.68 32.81
CA GLU A 298 -1.33 -12.04 33.06
C GLU A 298 -2.40 -13.10 32.70
N PRO A 299 -2.03 -14.36 32.40
CA PRO A 299 -0.68 -14.93 32.54
C PRO A 299 0.23 -14.77 31.30
N HIS A 300 -0.22 -14.25 30.20
CA HIS A 300 0.52 -14.27 28.93
C HIS A 300 1.23 -12.96 28.60
N SER A 301 1.37 -12.07 29.58
CA SER A 301 2.10 -10.81 29.40
C SER A 301 1.58 -9.95 28.24
N TYR A 302 0.28 -9.88 28.10
CA TYR A 302 -0.41 -9.19 27.02
C TYR A 302 -0.73 -7.74 27.39
N VAL A 303 -0.55 -6.81 26.46
CA VAL A 303 -1.00 -5.42 26.55
C VAL A 303 -2.30 -5.26 25.77
N PRO A 304 -3.45 -4.96 26.43
CA PRO A 304 -4.73 -4.84 25.76
C PRO A 304 -4.80 -3.56 24.90
N ASN A 305 -5.65 -3.57 23.88
CA ASN A 305 -5.88 -2.36 23.08
C ASN A 305 -6.83 -1.37 23.77
N HIS A 306 -7.68 -1.80 24.71
CA HIS A 306 -8.67 -0.95 25.34
C HIS A 306 -8.35 -0.61 26.80
N TYR A 307 -8.60 0.65 27.18
CA TYR A 307 -8.63 1.09 28.56
C TYR A 307 -10.02 1.66 28.92
N PRO A 308 -10.71 1.20 29.98
CA PRO A 308 -10.33 0.02 30.77
C PRO A 308 -10.37 -1.28 29.94
N TYR A 309 -9.68 -2.31 30.40
CA TYR A 309 -9.74 -3.65 29.82
C TYR A 309 -11.18 -4.11 29.68
N THR A 310 -11.56 -4.59 28.50
CA THR A 310 -12.93 -4.99 28.17
C THR A 310 -13.01 -6.46 27.78
N ASN A 311 -14.23 -7.01 27.73
CA ASN A 311 -14.42 -8.38 27.26
C ASN A 311 -14.06 -8.56 25.79
N THR A 312 -13.97 -7.51 24.99
CA THR A 312 -13.50 -7.56 23.61
C THR A 312 -12.01 -7.85 23.54
N ASP A 313 -11.25 -7.48 24.55
CA ASP A 313 -9.81 -7.75 24.63
C ASP A 313 -9.50 -9.21 24.98
N THR A 314 -10.47 -10.03 25.37
CA THR A 314 -10.30 -11.48 25.48
C THR A 314 -10.09 -12.14 24.14
N PHE A 315 -10.55 -11.50 23.06
CA PHE A 315 -10.20 -11.80 21.68
C PHE A 315 -9.21 -10.74 21.22
N MET A 316 -7.95 -11.03 21.45
CA MET A 316 -6.88 -10.13 21.04
C MET A 316 -6.76 -10.14 19.52
N ASP A 317 -6.94 -8.99 18.89
CA ASP A 317 -6.51 -8.77 17.52
C ASP A 317 -4.97 -8.69 17.50
N THR A 318 -4.34 -9.62 16.78
CA THR A 318 -2.88 -9.72 16.77
C THR A 318 -2.22 -8.51 16.14
N TRP A 319 -2.86 -7.89 15.15
CA TRP A 319 -2.38 -6.68 14.52
C TRP A 319 -2.23 -5.53 15.54
N TYR A 320 -3.28 -5.21 16.29
CA TYR A 320 -3.23 -4.16 17.30
C TYR A 320 -2.13 -4.38 18.34
N PHE A 321 -1.98 -5.63 18.80
CA PHE A 321 -0.98 -5.96 19.78
C PHE A 321 0.44 -5.82 19.21
N TYR A 322 0.74 -6.44 18.08
CA TYR A 322 2.10 -6.45 17.52
C TYR A 322 2.53 -5.08 17.02
N GLU A 323 1.62 -4.28 16.44
CA GLU A 323 1.96 -2.94 16.00
C GLU A 323 2.15 -1.97 17.17
N ASN A 324 1.17 -1.88 18.05
CA ASN A 324 1.16 -0.82 19.05
C ASN A 324 2.06 -1.14 20.24
N ALA A 325 2.00 -2.35 20.76
CA ALA A 325 2.82 -2.73 21.91
C ALA A 325 4.26 -3.10 21.53
N LEU A 326 4.52 -3.61 20.31
CA LEU A 326 5.84 -4.12 19.95
C LEU A 326 6.61 -3.27 18.93
N ILE A 327 5.95 -2.34 18.24
CA ILE A 327 6.64 -1.39 17.34
C ILE A 327 6.58 0.03 17.91
N LYS A 328 5.39 0.54 18.26
CA LYS A 328 5.26 1.96 18.65
C LYS A 328 5.67 2.23 20.09
N LEU A 329 5.29 1.35 21.01
CA LEU A 329 5.62 1.52 22.42
C LEU A 329 7.15 1.59 22.72
N PRO A 330 8.01 0.72 22.12
CA PRO A 330 9.46 0.84 22.33
C PRO A 330 10.04 2.15 21.81
N TRP A 331 9.50 2.72 20.72
CA TRP A 331 9.88 4.04 20.24
C TRP A 331 9.51 5.14 21.23
N ILE A 332 8.27 5.12 21.75
CA ILE A 332 7.80 6.07 22.76
C ILE A 332 8.70 5.98 24.00
N ALA A 333 8.99 4.76 24.47
CA ALA A 333 9.87 4.52 25.62
C ALA A 333 11.29 5.09 25.38
N ALA A 334 11.86 4.89 24.20
CA ALA A 334 13.18 5.40 23.85
C ALA A 334 13.21 6.94 23.73
N LEU A 335 12.17 7.55 23.16
CA LEU A 335 12.09 9.00 22.97
C LEU A 335 11.84 9.76 24.27
N THR A 336 11.20 9.11 25.26
CA THR A 336 10.85 9.71 26.56
C THR A 336 11.76 9.26 27.69
N ASP A 337 12.71 8.36 27.42
CA ASP A 337 13.57 7.70 28.43
C ASP A 337 12.74 7.03 29.57
N ASP A 338 11.58 6.48 29.21
CA ASP A 338 10.64 5.89 30.18
C ASP A 338 10.97 4.42 30.44
N ALA A 339 11.56 4.17 31.60
CA ALA A 339 11.98 2.82 32.03
C ALA A 339 10.78 1.86 32.23
N ASP A 340 9.62 2.38 32.62
CA ASP A 340 8.42 1.57 32.84
C ASP A 340 7.82 1.13 31.50
N LEU A 341 7.71 2.02 30.53
CA LEU A 341 7.27 1.68 29.16
C LEU A 341 8.27 0.72 28.49
N LYS A 342 9.57 0.89 28.71
CA LYS A 342 10.58 -0.06 28.22
C LYS A 342 10.36 -1.44 28.81
N ARG A 343 10.11 -1.54 30.12
CA ARG A 343 9.82 -2.81 30.80
C ARG A 343 8.51 -3.42 30.29
N THR A 344 7.46 -2.62 30.13
CA THR A 344 6.18 -3.06 29.55
C THR A 344 6.38 -3.66 28.17
N PHE A 345 7.12 -2.98 27.28
CA PHE A 345 7.46 -3.50 25.95
C PHE A 345 8.18 -4.84 26.01
N LEU A 346 9.27 -4.95 26.80
CA LEU A 346 10.05 -6.19 26.86
C LEU A 346 9.22 -7.35 27.43
N THR A 347 8.36 -7.08 28.40
CA THR A 347 7.45 -8.09 28.96
C THR A 347 6.38 -8.49 27.92
N ALA A 348 5.79 -7.53 27.22
CA ALA A 348 4.82 -7.81 26.14
C ALA A 348 5.45 -8.61 24.98
N LEU A 349 6.73 -8.35 24.68
CA LEU A 349 7.44 -9.10 23.64
C LEU A 349 7.59 -10.59 24.03
N GLU A 350 7.76 -10.94 25.32
CA GLU A 350 7.77 -12.34 25.75
C GLU A 350 6.39 -13.00 25.51
N GLY A 351 5.29 -12.31 25.81
CA GLY A 351 3.94 -12.80 25.46
C GLY A 351 3.77 -12.99 23.95
N GLY A 352 4.21 -12.02 23.16
CA GLY A 352 4.21 -12.12 21.70
C GLY A 352 5.08 -13.27 21.17
N ARG A 353 6.22 -13.55 21.82
CA ARG A 353 7.09 -14.69 21.52
C ARG A 353 6.41 -16.03 21.83
N GLU A 354 5.72 -16.12 22.96
CA GLU A 354 4.96 -17.31 23.32
C GLU A 354 3.90 -17.63 22.26
N LEU A 355 3.10 -16.64 21.86
CA LEU A 355 2.10 -16.81 20.82
C LEU A 355 2.74 -17.20 19.47
N ALA A 356 3.81 -16.50 19.06
CA ALA A 356 4.49 -16.78 17.80
C ALA A 356 5.02 -18.22 17.76
N ARG A 357 5.65 -18.70 18.82
CA ARG A 357 6.15 -20.08 18.91
C ARG A 357 5.02 -21.11 18.95
N LYS A 358 3.95 -20.84 19.71
CA LYS A 358 2.76 -21.72 19.77
C LYS A 358 2.09 -21.90 18.42
N THR A 359 2.06 -20.85 17.60
CA THR A 359 1.47 -20.87 16.25
C THR A 359 2.50 -21.20 15.17
N HIS A 360 3.72 -21.59 15.51
CA HIS A 360 4.81 -21.81 14.56
C HIS A 360 5.07 -20.60 13.65
N TYR A 361 4.95 -19.38 14.17
CA TYR A 361 5.08 -18.10 13.47
C TYR A 361 4.04 -17.88 12.36
N LEU A 362 2.95 -18.65 12.34
CA LEU A 362 1.80 -18.46 11.49
C LEU A 362 0.69 -17.78 12.32
N LEU A 363 0.85 -16.50 12.57
CA LEU A 363 -0.02 -15.78 13.49
C LEU A 363 -1.47 -15.73 12.97
N PRO A 364 -2.46 -15.95 13.85
CA PRO A 364 -3.87 -15.82 13.54
C PRO A 364 -4.28 -14.34 13.49
N LEU A 365 -5.45 -14.03 12.92
CA LEU A 365 -6.06 -12.70 13.02
C LEU A 365 -6.45 -12.39 14.46
N PHE A 366 -7.04 -13.38 15.16
CA PHE A 366 -7.41 -13.25 16.57
C PHE A 366 -6.88 -14.43 17.38
N ALA A 367 -6.48 -14.16 18.61
CA ALA A 367 -6.14 -15.16 19.61
C ALA A 367 -6.86 -14.88 20.93
N ASP A 368 -7.20 -15.93 21.69
CA ASP A 368 -7.70 -15.76 23.05
C ASP A 368 -6.57 -15.34 23.99
N ALA A 369 -6.74 -14.21 24.66
CA ALA A 369 -5.73 -13.64 25.55
C ALA A 369 -5.50 -14.47 26.85
N ASN A 370 -6.37 -15.45 27.14
CA ASN A 370 -6.22 -16.29 28.34
C ASN A 370 -5.35 -17.54 28.13
N ASP A 371 -5.30 -18.05 26.89
CA ASP A 371 -4.59 -19.30 26.60
C ASP A 371 -3.87 -19.32 25.24
N TRP A 372 -3.85 -18.19 24.54
CA TRP A 372 -3.28 -18.06 23.19
C TRP A 372 -3.87 -19.05 22.16
N ASP A 373 -5.16 -19.44 22.36
CA ASP A 373 -5.85 -20.27 21.40
C ASP A 373 -6.30 -19.41 20.18
N PRO A 374 -5.91 -19.79 18.94
CA PRO A 374 -6.38 -19.09 17.73
C PRO A 374 -7.87 -19.24 17.43
N ARG A 375 -8.59 -20.11 18.12
CA ARG A 375 -10.08 -20.32 18.11
C ARG A 375 -10.74 -20.11 16.77
N HIS A 376 -10.35 -20.89 15.77
CA HIS A 376 -10.92 -20.83 14.42
C HIS A 376 -10.79 -19.51 13.69
N SER A 377 -9.91 -18.65 14.15
CA SER A 377 -9.56 -17.41 13.47
C SER A 377 -8.87 -17.70 12.13
N SER A 378 -9.09 -16.83 11.15
CA SER A 378 -8.29 -16.83 9.93
C SER A 378 -6.82 -16.46 10.27
N LEU A 379 -5.91 -16.83 9.38
CA LEU A 379 -4.51 -16.45 9.52
C LEU A 379 -4.30 -14.98 9.09
N ASN A 380 -3.49 -14.27 9.87
CA ASN A 380 -2.92 -12.96 9.52
C ASN A 380 -1.39 -13.07 9.60
N VAL A 381 -0.82 -13.87 8.70
CA VAL A 381 0.61 -14.22 8.77
C VAL A 381 1.55 -13.04 8.51
N GLY A 382 1.08 -11.96 7.91
CA GLY A 382 1.85 -10.72 7.74
C GLY A 382 2.29 -10.10 9.06
N VAL A 383 1.50 -10.27 10.13
CA VAL A 383 1.84 -9.82 11.50
C VAL A 383 3.13 -10.43 12.03
N SER A 384 3.54 -11.61 11.55
CA SER A 384 4.86 -12.17 11.91
C SER A 384 6.03 -11.29 11.43
N GLY A 385 5.82 -10.48 10.39
CA GLY A 385 6.76 -9.43 10.00
C GLY A 385 6.84 -8.30 11.03
N MET A 386 5.70 -7.89 11.61
CA MET A 386 5.68 -6.92 12.73
C MET A 386 6.33 -7.49 13.99
N TYR A 387 6.12 -8.78 14.29
CA TYR A 387 6.84 -9.44 15.36
C TYR A 387 8.36 -9.41 15.16
N ALA A 388 8.81 -9.69 13.93
CA ALA A 388 10.23 -9.61 13.61
C ALA A 388 10.78 -8.18 13.80
N ALA A 389 10.00 -7.15 13.42
CA ALA A 389 10.34 -5.75 13.65
C ALA A 389 10.43 -5.41 15.14
N GLY A 390 9.48 -5.88 15.97
CA GLY A 390 9.54 -5.76 17.43
C GLY A 390 10.77 -6.42 18.04
N CYS A 391 11.15 -7.59 17.54
CA CYS A 391 12.39 -8.27 17.95
C CYS A 391 13.66 -7.45 17.60
N VAL A 392 13.69 -6.81 16.43
CA VAL A 392 14.80 -5.91 16.04
C VAL A 392 14.90 -4.72 17.01
N LEU A 393 13.77 -4.12 17.38
CA LEU A 393 13.74 -3.02 18.34
C LEU A 393 14.22 -3.48 19.74
N ALA A 394 13.83 -4.68 20.17
CA ALA A 394 14.30 -5.26 21.43
C ALA A 394 15.81 -5.51 21.43
N TYR A 395 16.35 -6.02 20.31
CA TYR A 395 17.81 -6.15 20.16
C TYR A 395 18.53 -4.81 20.35
N GLN A 396 18.02 -3.75 19.74
CA GLN A 396 18.63 -2.41 19.86
C GLN A 396 18.56 -1.86 21.29
N MET A 397 17.51 -2.19 22.02
CA MET A 397 17.36 -1.77 23.42
C MET A 397 18.21 -2.56 24.43
N THR A 398 18.47 -3.85 24.13
CA THR A 398 19.07 -4.78 25.09
C THR A 398 20.46 -5.28 24.70
N GLY A 399 20.78 -5.30 23.40
CA GLY A 399 21.96 -5.93 22.82
C GLY A 399 21.86 -7.47 22.76
N ASP A 400 20.74 -8.08 23.16
CA ASP A 400 20.58 -9.53 23.17
C ASP A 400 20.27 -10.06 21.75
N THR A 401 21.21 -10.81 21.18
CA THR A 401 21.12 -11.39 19.85
C THR A 401 20.04 -12.46 19.70
N ALA A 402 19.53 -13.03 20.80
CA ALA A 402 18.42 -13.97 20.77
C ALA A 402 17.16 -13.34 20.11
N HIS A 403 16.99 -12.04 20.23
CA HIS A 403 15.90 -11.33 19.55
C HIS A 403 16.08 -11.33 18.02
N LEU A 404 17.31 -11.18 17.51
CA LEU A 404 17.56 -11.29 16.07
C LEU A 404 17.32 -12.70 15.55
N ASP A 405 17.59 -13.73 16.34
CA ASP A 405 17.33 -15.11 15.93
C ASP A 405 15.82 -15.39 15.83
N GLU A 406 15.02 -14.85 16.73
CA GLU A 406 13.55 -14.86 16.59
C GLU A 406 13.06 -14.13 15.32
N ALA A 407 13.59 -12.94 15.04
CA ALA A 407 13.25 -12.20 13.83
C ALA A 407 13.57 -13.00 12.55
N LYS A 408 14.74 -13.66 12.52
CA LYS A 408 15.15 -14.52 11.39
C LYS A 408 14.18 -15.68 11.19
N ILE A 409 13.76 -16.36 12.28
CA ILE A 409 12.83 -17.48 12.20
C ILE A 409 11.47 -16.99 11.65
N ALA A 410 10.93 -15.92 12.21
CA ALA A 410 9.64 -15.36 11.80
C ALA A 410 9.63 -15.00 10.31
N LEU A 411 10.61 -14.21 9.86
CA LEU A 411 10.71 -13.81 8.44
C LEU A 411 10.91 -14.99 7.49
N SER A 412 11.79 -15.95 7.87
CA SER A 412 12.02 -17.14 7.06
C SER A 412 10.77 -17.99 6.93
N THR A 413 9.97 -18.10 7.99
CA THR A 413 8.73 -18.85 7.98
C THR A 413 7.71 -18.26 7.03
N ILE A 414 7.45 -16.95 7.13
CA ILE A 414 6.45 -16.31 6.26
C ILE A 414 6.90 -16.23 4.80
N HIS A 415 8.19 -16.11 4.53
CA HIS A 415 8.72 -16.08 3.16
C HIS A 415 8.61 -17.44 2.43
N GLN A 416 8.48 -18.53 3.16
CA GLN A 416 8.20 -19.85 2.59
C GLN A 416 6.75 -20.01 2.12
N LEU A 417 5.87 -19.13 2.57
CA LEU A 417 4.46 -19.17 2.19
C LEU A 417 4.24 -18.59 0.77
N PRO A 418 3.15 -18.98 0.11
CA PRO A 418 2.71 -18.30 -1.08
C PRO A 418 2.41 -16.82 -0.80
N PRO A 419 2.85 -15.88 -1.65
CA PRO A 419 2.68 -14.44 -1.42
C PRO A 419 1.25 -13.99 -1.06
N HIS A 420 0.25 -14.60 -1.67
CA HIS A 420 -1.15 -14.25 -1.44
C HIS A 420 -1.63 -14.49 0.01
N MET A 421 -0.96 -15.32 0.77
CA MET A 421 -1.28 -15.53 2.19
C MET A 421 -0.84 -14.38 3.09
N LEU A 422 0.04 -13.51 2.60
CA LEU A 422 0.60 -12.39 3.35
C LEU A 422 -0.10 -11.04 3.06
N THR A 423 -1.06 -11.02 2.13
CA THR A 423 -1.70 -9.77 1.69
C THR A 423 -2.89 -9.38 2.55
N HIS A 424 -2.73 -9.30 3.88
CA HIS A 424 -3.81 -8.83 4.75
C HIS A 424 -3.79 -7.29 4.82
N GLU A 425 -2.67 -6.71 5.22
CA GLU A 425 -2.46 -5.26 5.31
C GLU A 425 -1.07 -4.86 4.79
N PRO A 426 -0.94 -3.73 4.08
CA PRO A 426 0.30 -3.37 3.38
C PRO A 426 1.45 -2.99 4.32
N GLN A 427 1.16 -2.35 5.48
CA GLN A 427 2.19 -1.95 6.44
C GLN A 427 2.87 -3.16 7.10
N GLN A 428 2.16 -4.28 7.31
CA GLN A 428 2.74 -5.51 7.86
C GLN A 428 3.93 -5.98 7.02
N LEU A 429 3.78 -5.95 5.69
CA LEU A 429 4.84 -6.31 4.75
C LEU A 429 5.97 -5.29 4.73
N SER A 430 5.65 -4.02 4.91
CA SER A 430 6.64 -2.94 4.93
C SER A 430 7.52 -3.02 6.18
N PHE A 431 6.96 -3.34 7.35
CA PHE A 431 7.73 -3.62 8.56
C PHE A 431 8.55 -4.92 8.44
N ALA A 432 8.00 -5.96 7.80
CA ALA A 432 8.75 -7.19 7.50
C ALA A 432 9.98 -6.88 6.62
N ALA A 433 9.81 -6.06 5.60
CA ALA A 433 10.89 -5.62 4.73
C ALA A 433 11.96 -4.83 5.51
N ALA A 434 11.55 -3.89 6.37
CA ALA A 434 12.45 -3.12 7.22
C ALA A 434 13.27 -4.04 8.14
N ALA A 435 12.64 -5.04 8.76
CA ALA A 435 13.33 -6.03 9.59
C ALA A 435 14.34 -6.85 8.78
N ALA A 436 13.99 -7.27 7.55
CA ALA A 436 14.89 -8.00 6.68
C ALA A 436 16.12 -7.16 6.26
N PHE A 437 15.93 -5.89 5.91
CA PHE A 437 17.04 -4.97 5.61
C PHE A 437 17.91 -4.70 6.83
N PHE A 438 17.32 -4.58 8.01
CA PHE A 438 18.09 -4.48 9.25
C PHE A 438 18.97 -5.71 9.46
N LEU A 439 18.44 -6.92 9.31
CA LEU A 439 19.21 -8.17 9.40
C LEU A 439 20.30 -8.24 8.33
N HIS A 440 20.04 -7.77 7.10
CA HIS A 440 21.06 -7.69 6.06
C HIS A 440 22.23 -6.79 6.48
N SER A 441 21.95 -5.60 7.01
CA SER A 441 22.98 -4.65 7.43
C SER A 441 23.80 -5.12 8.65
N HIS A 442 23.30 -6.10 9.40
CA HIS A 442 23.97 -6.71 10.56
C HIS A 442 24.52 -8.12 10.28
N ALA A 443 24.40 -8.59 9.04
CA ALA A 443 24.99 -9.87 8.64
C ALA A 443 26.52 -9.76 8.52
N ALA A 444 27.24 -10.85 8.84
CA ALA A 444 28.66 -10.90 8.61
C ALA A 444 28.98 -10.78 7.09
N PRO A 445 30.08 -10.10 6.70
CA PRO A 445 30.41 -9.83 5.28
C PRO A 445 30.47 -11.07 4.40
N GLU A 446 30.91 -12.19 4.91
CA GLU A 446 30.95 -13.48 4.20
C GLU A 446 29.55 -14.06 3.88
N ASN A 447 28.53 -13.60 4.55
CA ASN A 447 27.13 -13.97 4.34
C ASN A 447 26.33 -12.86 3.61
N ALA A 448 27.00 -11.84 3.10
CA ALA A 448 26.41 -10.59 2.62
C ALA A 448 25.58 -10.69 1.33
N VAL A 449 25.69 -11.75 0.55
CA VAL A 449 24.68 -12.06 -0.50
C VAL A 449 23.51 -12.79 0.16
N SER A 450 23.11 -12.27 1.30
CA SER A 450 22.16 -12.92 2.17
C SER A 450 20.77 -12.89 1.57
N ASN A 451 20.05 -13.96 1.77
CA ASN A 451 18.62 -14.09 1.48
C ASN A 451 17.77 -12.94 2.07
N TRP A 452 18.29 -12.19 3.06
CA TRP A 452 17.55 -11.09 3.72
C TRP A 452 17.27 -9.92 2.78
N LEU A 453 18.24 -9.53 1.95
CA LEU A 453 18.05 -8.45 0.98
C LEU A 453 16.99 -8.83 -0.07
N LEU A 454 17.08 -10.06 -0.60
CA LEU A 454 16.08 -10.56 -1.54
C LEU A 454 14.70 -10.67 -0.89
N MET A 455 14.64 -11.15 0.33
CA MET A 455 13.40 -11.28 1.11
C MET A 455 12.77 -9.91 1.37
N GLY A 456 13.56 -8.94 1.79
CA GLY A 456 13.06 -7.56 1.98
C GLY A 456 12.51 -6.95 0.70
N ARG A 457 13.18 -7.13 -0.44
CA ARG A 457 12.67 -6.73 -1.76
C ARG A 457 11.34 -7.44 -2.10
N ASP A 458 11.26 -8.74 -1.84
CA ASP A 458 10.05 -9.53 -2.11
C ASP A 458 8.86 -8.99 -1.32
N PHE A 459 9.04 -8.64 -0.05
CA PHE A 459 8.00 -8.03 0.78
C PHE A 459 7.59 -6.62 0.30
N VAL A 460 8.57 -5.79 -0.10
CA VAL A 460 8.27 -4.46 -0.71
C VAL A 460 7.44 -4.63 -1.98
N ASN A 461 7.84 -5.53 -2.87
CA ASN A 461 7.11 -5.77 -4.11
C ASN A 461 5.69 -6.30 -3.84
N LEU A 462 5.51 -7.07 -2.78
CA LEU A 462 4.20 -7.55 -2.38
C LEU A 462 3.33 -6.44 -1.76
N SER A 463 3.91 -5.53 -0.97
CA SER A 463 3.17 -4.37 -0.46
C SER A 463 2.71 -3.44 -1.59
N LEU A 464 3.55 -3.19 -2.59
CA LEU A 464 3.19 -2.43 -3.80
C LEU A 464 1.97 -3.02 -4.53
N ARG A 465 1.83 -4.34 -4.54
CA ARG A 465 0.66 -5.00 -5.13
C ARG A 465 -0.65 -4.61 -4.45
N MET A 466 -0.61 -4.26 -3.16
CA MET A 466 -1.79 -3.85 -2.39
C MET A 466 -2.14 -2.36 -2.57
N GLY A 467 -1.40 -1.64 -3.38
CA GLY A 467 -1.63 -0.24 -3.68
C GLY A 467 -2.66 -0.01 -4.79
N TYR A 468 -3.18 1.21 -4.85
CA TYR A 468 -4.00 1.70 -5.95
C TYR A 468 -3.13 2.15 -7.10
N TRP A 469 -3.24 1.47 -8.24
CA TRP A 469 -2.43 1.74 -9.44
C TRP A 469 -3.13 2.67 -10.44
N GLY A 470 -4.41 2.93 -10.23
CA GLY A 470 -5.24 3.77 -11.08
C GLY A 470 -6.23 4.62 -10.31
N LYS A 471 -6.96 5.46 -11.03
CA LYS A 471 -8.06 6.21 -10.46
C LYS A 471 -9.19 5.25 -10.14
N ASP A 472 -9.72 5.35 -8.92
CA ASP A 472 -10.93 4.61 -8.57
C ASP A 472 -12.16 5.40 -9.03
N PRO A 473 -12.96 4.87 -9.95
CA PRO A 473 -14.17 5.55 -10.42
C PRO A 473 -15.27 5.67 -9.34
N ALA A 474 -15.21 4.85 -8.29
CA ALA A 474 -16.11 5.00 -7.14
C ALA A 474 -15.77 6.23 -6.29
N VAL A 475 -14.59 6.81 -6.50
CA VAL A 475 -14.08 7.98 -5.80
C VAL A 475 -13.81 9.11 -6.82
N PRO A 476 -14.88 9.74 -7.38
CA PRO A 476 -14.74 10.66 -8.51
C PRO A 476 -14.11 12.01 -8.15
N PHE A 477 -13.94 12.31 -6.85
CA PHE A 477 -13.52 13.62 -6.39
C PHE A 477 -12.01 13.78 -6.27
N TYR A 478 -11.26 12.68 -6.22
CA TYR A 478 -9.81 12.69 -6.00
C TYR A 478 -9.13 11.48 -6.66
N ASP A 479 -7.82 11.58 -6.78
CA ASP A 479 -6.98 10.54 -7.36
C ASP A 479 -6.42 9.67 -6.22
N VAL A 480 -6.70 8.38 -6.25
CA VAL A 480 -6.26 7.41 -5.25
C VAL A 480 -4.97 6.68 -5.62
N ARG A 481 -4.37 6.99 -6.77
CA ARG A 481 -3.12 6.37 -7.18
C ARG A 481 -2.04 6.54 -6.13
N GLY A 482 -1.30 5.46 -5.86
CA GLY A 482 -0.25 5.44 -4.86
C GLY A 482 -0.73 5.33 -3.41
N MET A 483 -2.04 5.33 -3.18
CA MET A 483 -2.62 5.01 -1.88
C MET A 483 -2.66 3.51 -1.66
N PHE A 484 -2.88 3.09 -0.42
CA PHE A 484 -3.04 1.71 -0.03
C PHE A 484 -4.44 1.47 0.55
N GLN A 485 -4.88 0.22 0.46
CA GLN A 485 -6.12 -0.21 1.10
C GLN A 485 -5.93 -0.40 2.60
N ALA A 486 -7.01 -0.33 3.37
CA ALA A 486 -7.02 -0.64 4.79
C ALA A 486 -6.57 -2.09 5.04
N CYS A 487 -7.29 -3.04 4.46
CA CYS A 487 -6.92 -4.46 4.52
C CYS A 487 -7.54 -5.24 3.36
N ALA A 488 -7.18 -6.51 3.22
CA ALA A 488 -7.67 -7.38 2.13
C ALA A 488 -9.19 -7.54 2.09
N SER A 489 -9.88 -7.37 3.21
CA SER A 489 -11.34 -7.45 3.33
C SER A 489 -12.03 -6.09 3.22
N LEU A 490 -11.30 -4.98 3.38
CA LEU A 490 -11.79 -3.61 3.39
C LEU A 490 -11.07 -2.81 2.31
N CYS A 491 -11.60 -2.88 1.10
CA CYS A 491 -10.96 -2.33 -0.09
C CYS A 491 -11.27 -0.84 -0.27
N TYR A 492 -10.91 -0.01 0.70
CA TYR A 492 -10.96 1.44 0.59
C TYR A 492 -9.57 2.04 0.85
N PRO A 493 -9.24 3.19 0.22
CA PRO A 493 -8.01 3.90 0.52
C PRO A 493 -8.03 4.38 1.96
N ALA A 494 -7.05 3.99 2.76
CA ALA A 494 -6.98 4.30 4.18
C ALA A 494 -5.78 5.21 4.48
N TYR A 495 -6.01 6.27 5.25
CA TYR A 495 -4.98 7.29 5.50
C TYR A 495 -3.82 6.75 6.34
N LYS A 496 -4.13 5.99 7.38
CA LYS A 496 -3.13 5.40 8.28
C LYS A 496 -2.15 4.51 7.52
N GLU A 497 -2.66 3.50 6.83
CA GLU A 497 -1.87 2.52 6.09
C GLU A 497 -1.04 3.16 4.98
N ASN A 498 -1.57 4.21 4.33
CA ASN A 498 -0.84 4.98 3.34
C ASN A 498 0.49 5.47 3.91
N VAL A 499 0.45 6.18 5.02
CA VAL A 499 1.61 6.89 5.55
C VAL A 499 2.57 5.95 6.27
N GLU A 500 2.05 4.94 6.98
CA GLU A 500 2.90 3.94 7.66
C GLU A 500 3.73 3.12 6.69
N VAL A 501 3.20 2.78 5.53
CA VAL A 501 3.97 2.14 4.45
C VAL A 501 5.13 3.03 4.01
N ILE A 502 4.88 4.32 3.79
CA ILE A 502 5.95 5.25 3.38
C ILE A 502 6.95 5.46 4.51
N TRP A 503 6.52 5.49 5.76
CA TRP A 503 7.43 5.55 6.90
C TRP A 503 8.41 4.37 6.91
N ALA A 504 7.92 3.14 6.77
CA ALA A 504 8.79 1.98 6.67
C ALA A 504 9.72 2.03 5.44
N TRP A 505 9.21 2.46 4.28
CA TRP A 505 10.02 2.59 3.06
C TRP A 505 11.10 3.66 3.16
N SER A 506 10.87 4.76 3.88
CA SER A 506 11.89 5.80 4.07
C SER A 506 13.13 5.26 4.77
N GLU A 507 12.97 4.34 5.73
CA GLU A 507 14.09 3.65 6.33
C GLU A 507 14.83 2.75 5.33
N LEU A 508 14.08 1.94 4.55
CA LEU A 508 14.68 1.05 3.55
C LEU A 508 15.53 1.81 2.54
N LEU A 509 14.99 2.92 2.02
CA LEU A 509 15.66 3.78 1.05
C LEU A 509 16.89 4.48 1.65
N GLY A 510 16.98 4.56 2.96
CA GLY A 510 18.13 5.09 3.70
C GLY A 510 19.20 4.04 4.07
N THR A 511 19.01 2.75 3.74
CA THR A 511 19.91 1.66 4.14
C THR A 511 20.74 1.10 2.97
N PRO A 512 21.93 0.49 3.22
CA PRO A 512 22.67 -0.22 2.19
C PRO A 512 21.82 -1.33 1.55
N GLY A 513 21.93 -1.49 0.24
CA GLY A 513 21.14 -2.46 -0.53
C GLY A 513 19.84 -1.91 -1.10
N TYR A 514 19.47 -0.66 -0.80
CA TYR A 514 18.25 -0.03 -1.29
C TYR A 514 18.18 0.01 -2.83
N GLU A 515 19.31 0.02 -3.53
CA GLU A 515 19.40 0.00 -4.99
C GLU A 515 18.82 -1.27 -5.63
N THR A 516 18.59 -2.32 -4.83
CA THR A 516 17.90 -3.54 -5.28
C THR A 516 16.38 -3.40 -5.31
N LEU A 517 15.85 -2.34 -4.71
CA LEU A 517 14.43 -2.01 -4.68
C LEU A 517 14.00 -1.30 -5.97
N PRO A 518 12.71 -1.31 -6.31
CA PRO A 518 12.17 -0.48 -7.40
C PRO A 518 12.05 0.99 -6.95
N VAL A 519 13.19 1.65 -6.69
CA VAL A 519 13.27 2.95 -5.99
C VAL A 519 12.42 4.02 -6.66
N SER A 520 12.44 4.10 -8.00
CA SER A 520 11.61 5.08 -8.72
C SER A 520 10.12 4.85 -8.53
N LEU A 521 9.69 3.60 -8.41
CA LEU A 521 8.30 3.25 -8.16
C LEU A 521 7.88 3.59 -6.73
N LEU A 522 8.72 3.28 -5.73
CA LEU A 522 8.48 3.67 -4.34
C LEU A 522 8.38 5.19 -4.20
N ALA A 523 9.30 5.92 -4.86
CA ALA A 523 9.28 7.37 -4.89
C ALA A 523 8.03 7.92 -5.60
N ALA A 524 7.56 7.27 -6.67
CA ALA A 524 6.32 7.65 -7.35
C ALA A 524 5.11 7.51 -6.43
N PHE A 525 4.99 6.38 -5.70
CA PHE A 525 3.92 6.17 -4.73
C PHE A 525 3.98 7.20 -3.60
N ALA A 526 5.15 7.45 -3.03
CA ALA A 526 5.34 8.48 -2.02
C ALA A 526 4.93 9.88 -2.54
N ASN A 527 5.27 10.19 -3.80
CA ASN A 527 4.90 11.47 -4.40
C ASN A 527 3.40 11.59 -4.66
N PHE A 528 2.73 10.52 -5.10
CA PHE A 528 1.28 10.50 -5.21
C PHE A 528 0.63 10.76 -3.84
N GLN A 529 1.07 10.08 -2.78
CA GLN A 529 0.54 10.31 -1.44
C GLN A 529 0.81 11.73 -0.93
N ARG A 530 2.01 12.25 -1.13
CA ARG A 530 2.33 13.65 -0.81
C ARG A 530 1.33 14.63 -1.42
N CYS A 531 0.87 14.35 -2.64
CA CYS A 531 -0.05 15.21 -3.38
C CYS A 531 -1.53 14.90 -3.11
N HIS A 532 -1.90 13.65 -2.87
CA HIS A 532 -3.29 13.21 -2.87
C HIS A 532 -3.87 12.99 -1.46
N ASN A 533 -3.05 12.75 -0.44
CA ASN A 533 -3.52 12.52 0.92
C ASN A 533 -4.25 13.73 1.55
N TYR A 534 -4.18 14.91 0.94
CA TYR A 534 -5.02 16.07 1.34
C TYR A 534 -6.51 15.78 1.22
N ALA A 535 -6.91 14.87 0.33
CA ALA A 535 -8.30 14.51 0.13
C ALA A 535 -8.98 13.90 1.36
N PHE A 536 -8.22 13.45 2.36
CA PHE A 536 -8.77 12.93 3.62
C PHE A 536 -9.27 14.01 4.60
N PHE A 537 -9.22 15.30 4.24
CA PHE A 537 -9.53 16.40 5.15
C PHE A 537 -10.65 17.30 4.64
N ASP A 538 -11.45 17.85 5.55
CA ASP A 538 -12.59 18.73 5.23
C ASP A 538 -12.30 19.84 4.22
N PRO A 539 -11.18 20.59 4.29
CA PRO A 539 -10.92 21.66 3.35
C PRO A 539 -10.88 21.22 1.87
N PHE A 540 -10.58 19.94 1.62
CA PHE A 540 -10.31 19.41 0.29
C PHE A 540 -11.40 18.48 -0.26
N ILE A 541 -12.47 18.25 0.51
CA ILE A 541 -13.63 17.46 0.08
C ILE A 541 -14.88 18.35 -0.07
N PRO A 542 -15.88 17.92 -0.87
CA PRO A 542 -17.15 18.64 -1.00
C PRO A 542 -17.80 18.93 0.35
N ALA A 543 -18.35 20.12 0.53
CA ALA A 543 -18.96 20.53 1.79
C ALA A 543 -20.09 19.58 2.26
N SER A 544 -20.78 18.93 1.32
CA SER A 544 -21.84 17.94 1.62
C SER A 544 -21.32 16.66 2.27
N MET A 545 -20.01 16.39 2.16
CA MET A 545 -19.36 15.20 2.74
C MET A 545 -18.76 15.47 4.11
N ARG A 546 -18.60 16.75 4.49
CA ARG A 546 -17.96 17.14 5.76
C ARG A 546 -18.82 16.80 6.96
N ARG A 547 -18.19 16.28 8.01
CA ARG A 547 -18.87 15.81 9.22
C ARG A 547 -18.18 16.27 10.50
N GLY A 548 -18.96 16.71 11.47
CA GLY A 548 -18.49 17.06 12.81
C GLY A 548 -17.46 18.20 12.86
N PRO A 549 -16.86 18.45 14.03
CA PRO A 549 -15.79 19.41 14.22
C PRO A 549 -14.43 18.90 13.72
N CYS A 550 -13.35 19.64 13.97
CA CYS A 550 -11.96 19.26 13.71
C CYS A 550 -11.63 19.01 12.23
N PRO A 551 -11.64 20.06 11.39
CA PRO A 551 -11.49 19.94 9.93
C PRO A 551 -10.15 19.37 9.45
N TYR A 552 -9.14 19.33 10.31
CA TYR A 552 -7.80 18.81 10.01
C TYR A 552 -7.49 17.47 10.68
N ILE A 553 -8.50 16.81 11.24
CA ILE A 553 -8.45 15.39 11.56
C ILE A 553 -8.90 14.62 10.32
N PRO A 554 -8.14 13.61 9.86
CA PRO A 554 -8.45 12.89 8.61
C PRO A 554 -9.70 12.03 8.75
N TYR A 555 -10.36 11.81 7.63
CA TYR A 555 -11.35 10.74 7.50
C TYR A 555 -10.66 9.38 7.37
N GLU A 556 -11.31 8.32 7.83
CA GLU A 556 -10.80 6.96 7.70
C GLU A 556 -10.69 6.53 6.24
N ASP A 557 -11.73 6.79 5.47
CA ASP A 557 -11.76 6.43 4.06
C ASP A 557 -12.22 7.60 3.16
N LEU A 558 -11.94 7.47 1.88
CA LEU A 558 -12.33 8.42 0.84
C LEU A 558 -13.47 7.90 -0.03
N ALA A 559 -13.80 6.63 0.09
CA ALA A 559 -14.79 5.96 -0.72
C ALA A 559 -16.16 6.02 -0.06
N THR A 560 -17.17 5.67 -0.82
CA THR A 560 -18.46 5.29 -0.28
C THR A 560 -18.25 3.99 0.49
N SER A 561 -18.28 4.05 1.81
CA SER A 561 -18.10 2.87 2.64
C SER A 561 -19.15 1.81 2.32
N GLU A 562 -18.71 0.58 2.11
CA GLU A 562 -19.61 -0.57 1.99
C GLU A 562 -20.46 -0.78 3.24
N PHE A 563 -19.95 -0.34 4.40
CA PHE A 563 -20.63 -0.50 5.67
C PHE A 563 -21.72 0.54 5.91
N THR A 564 -21.54 1.76 5.42
CA THR A 564 -22.41 2.88 5.76
C THR A 564 -23.12 3.48 4.56
N HIS A 565 -22.75 3.14 3.35
CA HIS A 565 -23.18 3.80 2.11
C HIS A 565 -22.99 5.33 2.14
N THR A 566 -22.08 5.79 2.99
CA THR A 566 -21.69 7.19 3.13
C THR A 566 -20.33 7.43 2.49
N ALA A 567 -20.03 8.68 2.19
CA ALA A 567 -18.79 9.01 1.49
C ALA A 567 -17.54 8.74 2.36
N THR A 568 -17.69 8.81 3.68
CA THR A 568 -16.62 8.57 4.64
C THR A 568 -17.17 7.95 5.91
N LEU A 569 -16.38 7.13 6.59
CA LEU A 569 -16.79 6.43 7.80
C LEU A 569 -16.83 7.37 9.01
N GLY A 570 -15.80 8.19 9.19
CA GLY A 570 -15.66 9.13 10.29
C GLY A 570 -14.28 9.76 10.30
N LYS A 571 -14.08 10.78 11.15
CA LYS A 571 -12.76 11.39 11.36
C LYS A 571 -11.99 10.59 12.40
N GLU A 572 -10.95 9.90 11.94
CA GLU A 572 -10.15 9.00 12.76
C GLU A 572 -9.08 9.74 13.55
N LEU A 573 -9.13 9.61 14.89
CA LEU A 573 -8.11 10.22 15.73
C LEU A 573 -6.77 9.46 15.72
N TYR A 574 -6.78 8.16 15.49
CA TYR A 574 -5.55 7.40 15.27
C TYR A 574 -4.82 7.88 14.01
N GLY A 575 -5.52 8.21 12.92
CA GLY A 575 -4.93 8.78 11.72
C GLY A 575 -4.42 10.21 11.87
N ALA A 576 -4.77 10.92 12.95
CA ALA A 576 -4.22 12.26 13.21
C ALA A 576 -2.69 12.24 13.39
N GLY A 577 -2.13 11.14 13.87
CA GLY A 577 -0.67 10.95 13.97
C GLY A 577 0.02 10.95 12.61
N GLU A 578 -0.66 10.42 11.59
CA GLU A 578 -0.14 10.32 10.23
C GLU A 578 0.07 11.69 9.57
N VAL A 579 -0.59 12.73 10.07
CA VAL A 579 -0.33 14.11 9.63
C VAL A 579 1.05 14.58 10.10
N PHE A 580 1.45 14.23 11.32
CA PHE A 580 2.80 14.52 11.82
C PHE A 580 3.85 13.69 11.10
N TRP A 581 3.57 12.41 10.79
CA TRP A 581 4.42 11.61 9.91
C TRP A 581 4.55 12.24 8.53
N SER A 582 3.47 12.70 7.92
CA SER A 582 3.49 13.38 6.63
C SER A 582 4.35 14.65 6.66
N ALA A 583 4.28 15.44 7.74
CA ALA A 583 5.15 16.60 7.95
C ALA A 583 6.63 16.22 8.14
N LEU A 584 6.90 15.08 8.79
CA LEU A 584 8.26 14.59 8.95
C LEU A 584 8.86 14.06 7.63
N LEU A 585 8.05 13.37 6.83
CA LEU A 585 8.46 12.67 5.62
C LEU A 585 8.49 13.58 4.38
N PHE A 586 7.48 14.46 4.22
CA PHE A 586 7.20 15.19 2.98
C PHE A 586 7.44 16.71 3.06
N ASP A 587 7.73 17.22 4.26
CA ASP A 587 8.02 18.66 4.39
C ASP A 587 9.32 18.99 3.66
N ALA A 588 9.17 19.74 2.58
CA ALA A 588 10.29 20.04 1.69
C ALA A 588 11.35 20.89 2.42
N PRO A 589 12.62 20.48 2.40
CA PRO A 589 13.70 21.26 2.99
C PRO A 589 13.85 22.59 2.26
N ASP A 590 14.45 23.57 2.94
CA ASP A 590 14.59 24.95 2.43
C ASP A 590 15.23 25.04 1.04
N PHE A 591 16.17 24.17 0.72
CA PHE A 591 16.81 24.16 -0.59
C PHE A 591 15.83 23.80 -1.74
N MET A 592 14.73 23.12 -1.42
CA MET A 592 13.70 22.78 -2.40
C MET A 592 12.78 23.94 -2.77
N ARG A 593 12.76 25.03 -2.00
CA ARG A 593 11.87 26.19 -2.25
C ARG A 593 12.05 26.85 -3.61
N HIS A 594 13.26 26.73 -4.18
CA HIS A 594 13.61 27.30 -5.50
C HIS A 594 13.63 26.23 -6.60
N ASN A 595 13.26 25.01 -6.29
CA ASN A 595 13.15 23.90 -7.24
C ASN A 595 11.70 23.71 -7.69
N PRO A 596 11.44 23.02 -8.80
CA PRO A 596 10.07 22.76 -9.25
C PRO A 596 9.22 22.07 -8.15
N PRO A 597 7.99 22.55 -7.89
CA PRO A 597 7.18 22.09 -6.76
C PRO A 597 6.62 20.67 -6.91
N ASP A 598 6.66 20.11 -8.10
CA ASP A 598 6.24 18.75 -8.41
C ASP A 598 7.31 17.69 -8.08
N LEU A 599 8.54 18.10 -7.81
CA LEU A 599 9.59 17.19 -7.34
C LEU A 599 9.26 16.69 -5.93
N LEU A 600 9.48 15.41 -5.68
CA LEU A 600 9.45 14.87 -4.33
C LEU A 600 10.80 15.12 -3.62
N ALA A 601 10.74 15.58 -2.39
CA ALA A 601 11.81 15.41 -1.41
C ALA A 601 11.25 14.53 -0.27
N LEU A 602 11.74 13.30 -0.18
CA LEU A 602 11.36 12.36 0.88
C LEU A 602 12.48 12.30 1.91
N SER A 603 12.18 12.62 3.18
CA SER A 603 13.14 12.51 4.27
C SER A 603 13.50 11.05 4.54
N LEU A 604 14.80 10.76 4.59
CA LEU A 604 15.33 9.43 4.96
C LEU A 604 15.80 9.36 6.43
N ASP A 605 15.56 10.44 7.19
CA ASP A 605 15.97 10.56 8.60
C ASP A 605 14.81 10.32 9.58
N VAL A 606 13.78 9.66 9.10
CA VAL A 606 12.60 9.28 9.90
C VAL A 606 12.61 7.75 10.05
N PRO A 607 13.52 7.20 10.88
CA PRO A 607 13.72 5.77 10.97
C PRO A 607 12.48 5.07 11.56
N CYS A 608 12.28 3.83 11.15
CA CYS A 608 11.19 2.97 11.62
C CYS A 608 11.72 1.92 12.63
N LEU A 609 12.85 1.28 12.32
CA LEU A 609 13.45 0.26 13.16
C LEU A 609 14.82 0.64 13.75
N ARG A 610 15.30 1.85 13.54
CA ARG A 610 16.53 2.32 14.16
C ARG A 610 16.20 3.32 15.26
N LEU A 611 16.23 2.84 16.49
CA LEU A 611 15.99 3.69 17.64
C LEU A 611 17.03 4.82 17.71
N PRO A 612 16.65 6.03 18.15
CA PRO A 612 17.54 7.15 18.22
C PRO A 612 18.68 6.85 19.20
N THR A 613 19.91 6.90 18.72
CA THR A 613 21.10 6.90 19.58
C THR A 613 21.49 8.34 19.87
N LEU A 614 22.02 8.59 21.07
CA LEU A 614 22.50 9.93 21.47
C LEU A 614 23.61 10.50 20.56
N ASN A 615 24.18 9.68 19.69
CA ASN A 615 25.36 9.98 18.87
C ASN A 615 25.10 9.89 17.36
N THR A 616 23.87 9.84 16.88
CA THR A 616 23.63 9.88 15.43
C THR A 616 23.97 11.28 14.91
N PRO A 617 24.89 11.42 13.96
CA PRO A 617 25.21 12.74 13.38
C PRO A 617 23.97 13.27 12.67
N ASN A 618 23.63 14.54 12.94
CA ASN A 618 22.50 15.28 12.35
C ASN A 618 22.71 15.62 10.86
N LYS A 619 23.15 14.68 10.04
CA LYS A 619 23.18 14.90 8.59
C LYS A 619 21.83 14.49 8.03
N SER A 620 21.08 15.48 7.61
CA SER A 620 19.79 15.25 6.97
C SER A 620 19.98 14.67 5.58
N ARG A 621 19.25 13.59 5.25
CA ARG A 621 19.28 12.94 3.95
C ARG A 621 17.89 12.95 3.32
N TRP A 622 17.85 13.22 2.03
CA TRP A 622 16.61 13.20 1.26
C TRP A 622 16.78 12.38 0.00
N LEU A 623 15.74 11.62 -0.33
CA LEU A 623 15.55 11.07 -1.66
C LEU A 623 14.82 12.14 -2.49
N ILE A 624 15.48 12.65 -3.53
CA ILE A 624 14.85 13.55 -4.50
C ILE A 624 14.40 12.73 -5.69
N TYR A 625 13.15 12.91 -6.12
CA TYR A 625 12.58 12.22 -7.27
C TYR A 625 12.03 13.21 -8.29
N ASN A 626 12.41 12.99 -9.55
CA ASN A 626 11.89 13.72 -10.70
C ASN A 626 10.76 12.94 -11.37
N PRO A 627 9.48 13.31 -11.20
CA PRO A 627 8.36 12.63 -11.83
C PRO A 627 8.18 12.95 -13.31
N ARG A 628 8.92 13.95 -13.84
CA ARG A 628 8.75 14.46 -15.20
C ARG A 628 9.32 13.52 -16.25
N GLY A 629 8.83 13.65 -17.48
CA GLY A 629 9.38 12.98 -18.66
C GLY A 629 10.64 13.64 -19.21
N GLU A 630 11.13 14.73 -18.58
CA GLU A 630 12.33 15.51 -18.97
C GLU A 630 13.30 15.64 -17.80
N ALA A 631 14.56 15.89 -18.11
CA ALA A 631 15.57 16.15 -17.10
C ALA A 631 15.36 17.52 -16.45
N VAL A 632 15.62 17.61 -15.15
CA VAL A 632 15.45 18.82 -14.32
C VAL A 632 16.75 19.13 -13.59
N GLU A 633 17.20 20.38 -13.70
CA GLU A 633 18.30 20.88 -12.88
C GLU A 633 17.75 21.35 -11.53
N ILE A 634 18.37 20.89 -10.43
CA ILE A 634 18.00 21.25 -9.06
C ILE A 634 19.19 21.86 -8.31
N ASN A 635 18.88 22.73 -7.36
CA ASN A 635 19.85 23.20 -6.37
C ASN A 635 19.88 22.20 -5.20
N THR A 636 21.08 21.81 -4.78
CA THR A 636 21.28 20.90 -3.63
C THR A 636 21.51 21.71 -2.34
N PRO A 637 21.51 21.07 -1.15
CA PRO A 637 21.85 21.75 0.11
C PRO A 637 23.22 22.39 0.11
N THR A 638 24.19 21.86 -0.64
CA THR A 638 25.55 22.38 -0.80
C THR A 638 25.65 23.48 -1.86
N GLN A 639 24.51 23.91 -2.42
CA GLN A 639 24.41 24.91 -3.51
C GLN A 639 25.02 24.46 -4.84
N ASP A 640 25.40 23.20 -4.96
CA ASP A 640 25.75 22.59 -6.23
C ASP A 640 24.51 22.36 -7.09
N ARG A 641 24.71 22.41 -8.40
CA ARG A 641 23.65 22.06 -9.35
C ARG A 641 23.70 20.56 -9.67
N LEU A 642 22.57 19.91 -9.55
CA LEU A 642 22.40 18.50 -9.88
C LEU A 642 21.37 18.34 -11.00
N LEU A 643 21.72 17.61 -12.05
CA LEU A 643 20.81 17.27 -13.13
C LEU A 643 20.14 15.92 -12.81
N LEU A 644 18.85 15.94 -12.56
CA LEU A 644 18.03 14.74 -12.38
C LEU A 644 17.48 14.28 -13.73
N ALA A 645 17.80 13.06 -14.13
CA ALA A 645 17.22 12.45 -15.33
C ALA A 645 15.69 12.29 -15.20
N PRO A 646 14.98 12.10 -16.32
CA PRO A 646 13.55 11.80 -16.29
C PRO A 646 13.25 10.59 -15.40
N LYS A 647 12.19 10.66 -14.60
CA LYS A 647 11.69 9.56 -13.75
C LYS A 647 12.79 8.90 -12.89
N SER A 648 13.77 9.68 -12.46
CA SER A 648 14.92 9.20 -11.69
C SER A 648 14.93 9.73 -10.27
N THR A 649 15.71 9.08 -9.44
CA THR A 649 15.92 9.41 -8.02
C THR A 649 17.39 9.70 -7.74
N GLN A 650 17.63 10.56 -6.77
CA GLN A 650 18.97 10.85 -6.23
C GLN A 650 18.87 11.07 -4.72
N ILE A 651 19.80 10.47 -3.97
CA ILE A 651 19.96 10.79 -2.55
C ILE A 651 20.90 11.97 -2.43
N VAL A 652 20.49 13.01 -1.68
CA VAL A 652 21.29 14.18 -1.35
C VAL A 652 21.42 14.31 0.16
N GLU A 653 22.61 14.71 0.61
CA GLU A 653 22.89 14.96 2.03
C GLU A 653 22.85 16.47 2.30
N GLY A 654 22.17 16.86 3.38
CA GLY A 654 22.18 18.22 3.92
C GLY A 654 23.34 18.44 4.89
N ALA A 655 23.68 19.69 5.07
CA ALA A 655 24.71 20.10 6.04
C ALA A 655 24.21 19.91 7.48
#